data_0ed0d84bff389799470196ebbbfd3bbe
#
_entry.id   0ed0d84bff389799470196ebbbfd3bbe
#
_cell.length_a   1.000
_cell.length_b   1.000
_cell.length_c   1.000
_cell.angle_alpha   90.00
_cell.angle_beta   90.00
_cell.angle_gamma   90.00
#
_symmetry.space_group_name_H-M   'P 1'
#
loop_
_entity.id
_entity.type
_entity.pdbx_description
1 polymer ?
#
loop_
_entity_poly.entity_id
_entity_poly.type
_entity_poly.pdbx_seq_one_letter_code
_entity_poly.pdbx_strand_id
1 'polypeptide(L)'
;MRKKRKSYIAVTGSIKPEWLRGLSRKICIGALAFSAAVVLLTGGKVGAYASDQTRVSSDESQVTVGYDDLDDTLQKGGLGVAVEQQDGAASLASTYDATALEKRIVEGIKAWQTSIDVSELGLTRDDIDNGAVKSIINSHPEFISLSGGYTYWTSGSSITKIQFTYLTNAKEEQQELDAALQEVKSKIDTSGMSDEEIVLAYHEYLTSTVAYAYEDYFNGTIAANHGYDMYGALVKHSCVCQGYAETMFYLLREAGLSCAIASSGNINHAWNIVKIHGKWYHIDATWDDPVWDMPGRSYHDYFLVSFDTMNKNTLINHTKDRTDMVVSAQWGDTYTTAVDTTYESGKFWNGIEKAIFYKDGYWYSISEGSSKTSFNINKYQYSTNINKVLYSGTAKWTTPSGGYYPGVYSSIYLRGDNLYFTTPDSLNKIDITSTNVTPTELINIRTQYNSSTGNNLYAFGEQYGKLVYFITDSPNIKKTKDSSNSSKYNKEYAEYTFEMCISHKWDAGVVTKEPTYTSTGTKKYTCTNCGETKTETIAKLVCTSHVWDAGVVTKKPTYTSAGTKEYTCVNCGTTKTSSIAMLKLSKVTVKTAVSSTGIKISWTSEKNASGYYIYRKSGKGQYALLKKVTRANTLAFNDTKVTSGVIYTYKVQAYKGTVVGAGTEASRCFVGTAKAKTANESTGIKLSWNKVGGARSYKIYKRIGTGKYTCIKTASSTTFTYLDKAVKAGTIYTYAVKPYIGRTAGTYVASKYVCLRPVTAKVSAARNGVTVRWTKTAGATSYRVYRKTAGGKYALVKKIGGANALSWTDTNTAKGKTYYYYVRAFKGNYYSAASKAVNVKR
;
A
#
# COMPACT_ATOMS: atom_id res chain seq x y z
N MET A 1 15.76 -7.36 47.35
CA MET A 1 15.45 -7.38 45.92
C MET A 1 14.50 -8.53 45.66
N ARG A 2 13.21 -8.25 45.53
CA ARG A 2 12.15 -9.26 45.34
C ARG A 2 11.75 -9.37 43.87
N LYS A 3 12.07 -10.51 43.26
CA LYS A 3 11.54 -10.91 41.94
C LYS A 3 10.07 -11.33 42.11
N LYS A 4 9.15 -10.64 41.40
CA LYS A 4 7.77 -11.10 41.26
C LYS A 4 7.73 -12.16 40.14
N ARG A 5 7.42 -13.40 40.52
CA ARG A 5 7.03 -14.46 39.60
C ARG A 5 5.59 -14.18 39.15
N LYS A 6 5.36 -14.11 37.81
CA LYS A 6 4.01 -14.20 37.24
C LYS A 6 3.69 -15.69 37.09
N SER A 7 2.65 -16.12 37.80
CA SER A 7 2.08 -17.47 37.66
C SER A 7 1.23 -17.53 36.41
N TYR A 8 1.53 -18.46 35.53
CA TYR A 8 0.63 -18.86 34.42
C TYR A 8 -0.38 -19.84 35.00
N ILE A 9 -1.67 -19.52 34.83
CA ILE A 9 -2.76 -20.44 35.14
C ILE A 9 -2.98 -21.27 33.88
N ALA A 10 -2.67 -22.55 33.94
CA ALA A 10 -3.04 -23.54 32.93
C ALA A 10 -4.55 -23.80 33.05
N VAL A 11 -5.32 -23.39 32.03
CA VAL A 11 -6.73 -23.73 31.93
C VAL A 11 -6.83 -25.03 31.12
N THR A 12 -7.00 -26.12 31.82
CA THR A 12 -7.39 -27.41 31.24
C THR A 12 -8.92 -27.43 31.14
N GLY A 13 -9.46 -27.13 29.97
CA GLY A 13 -10.88 -27.24 29.68
C GLY A 13 -11.06 -27.49 28.18
N SER A 14 -11.90 -28.46 27.84
CA SER A 14 -12.25 -28.76 26.45
C SER A 14 -12.84 -27.54 25.75
N ILE A 15 -12.15 -27.03 24.75
CA ILE A 15 -12.54 -25.86 24.01
C ILE A 15 -13.45 -26.30 22.85
N LYS A 16 -14.67 -25.78 22.80
CA LYS A 16 -15.59 -26.02 21.69
C LYS A 16 -15.04 -25.43 20.39
N PRO A 17 -15.33 -26.00 19.21
CA PRO A 17 -14.87 -25.52 17.91
C PRO A 17 -15.14 -24.03 17.62
N GLU A 18 -16.26 -23.50 18.14
CA GLU A 18 -16.62 -22.09 18.02
C GLU A 18 -15.62 -21.10 18.67
N TRP A 19 -14.94 -21.56 19.73
CA TRP A 19 -13.90 -20.77 20.39
C TRP A 19 -12.63 -20.61 19.55
N LEU A 20 -12.36 -21.58 18.71
CA LEU A 20 -11.22 -21.64 17.81
C LEU A 20 -11.36 -20.68 16.63
N ARG A 21 -12.55 -20.55 16.07
CA ARG A 21 -12.87 -19.53 15.08
C ARG A 21 -12.60 -18.13 15.60
N GLY A 22 -13.02 -17.85 16.83
CA GLY A 22 -12.82 -16.56 17.48
C GLY A 22 -11.36 -16.19 17.71
N LEU A 23 -10.47 -17.17 17.95
CA LEU A 23 -9.06 -16.90 18.24
C LEU A 23 -8.25 -16.56 16.97
N SER A 24 -8.43 -17.32 15.90
CA SER A 24 -7.78 -17.10 14.62
C SER A 24 -8.20 -15.75 14.01
N ARG A 25 -9.47 -15.41 14.09
CA ARG A 25 -10.02 -14.14 13.60
C ARG A 25 -9.64 -12.93 14.47
N LYS A 26 -9.55 -13.09 15.81
CA LYS A 26 -9.07 -12.01 16.69
C LYS A 26 -7.61 -11.63 16.42
N ILE A 27 -6.80 -12.57 15.97
CA ILE A 27 -5.42 -12.31 15.56
C ILE A 27 -5.37 -11.51 14.27
N CYS A 28 -6.20 -11.84 13.26
CA CYS A 28 -6.34 -11.04 12.04
C CYS A 28 -6.71 -9.58 12.33
N ILE A 29 -7.65 -9.35 13.25
CA ILE A 29 -8.11 -7.99 13.59
C ILE A 29 -7.06 -7.23 14.41
N GLY A 30 -6.37 -7.92 15.31
CA GLY A 30 -5.24 -7.33 16.03
C GLY A 30 -4.13 -6.88 15.07
N ALA A 31 -3.94 -7.63 13.99
CA ALA A 31 -3.00 -7.30 12.93
C ALA A 31 -3.42 -6.05 12.14
N LEU A 32 -4.68 -6.00 11.74
CA LEU A 32 -5.24 -4.86 11.00
C LEU A 32 -5.25 -3.55 11.81
N ALA A 33 -5.46 -3.63 13.14
CA ALA A 33 -5.42 -2.46 14.01
C ALA A 33 -4.02 -1.89 14.24
N PHE A 34 -2.97 -2.70 14.09
CA PHE A 34 -1.58 -2.25 14.32
C PHE A 34 -0.99 -1.50 13.10
N SER A 35 -1.44 -1.81 11.85
CA SER A 35 -0.95 -1.11 10.65
C SER A 35 -1.37 0.35 10.60
N ALA A 36 -2.56 0.67 11.08
CA ALA A 36 -3.01 2.07 11.16
C ALA A 36 -2.09 2.97 12.02
N ALA A 37 -1.32 2.38 12.96
CA ALA A 37 -0.41 3.12 13.83
C ALA A 37 0.99 3.32 13.22
N VAL A 38 1.46 2.43 12.37
CA VAL A 38 2.81 2.49 11.76
C VAL A 38 2.83 3.36 10.50
N VAL A 39 1.77 3.37 9.72
CA VAL A 39 1.65 4.19 8.50
C VAL A 39 1.51 5.70 8.81
N LEU A 40 1.04 6.07 10.01
CA LEU A 40 0.98 7.48 10.44
C LEU A 40 2.36 8.14 10.64
N LEU A 41 3.47 7.39 10.61
CA LEU A 41 4.82 7.91 10.81
C LEU A 41 5.58 8.24 9.51
N THR A 42 5.14 7.78 8.34
CA THR A 42 5.83 8.01 7.05
C THR A 42 5.11 8.96 6.09
N GLY A 43 4.12 9.68 6.57
CA GLY A 43 3.23 10.61 5.87
C GLY A 43 3.68 11.27 4.58
N GLY A 44 3.10 10.88 3.47
CA GLY A 44 3.07 11.61 2.21
C GLY A 44 1.64 11.77 1.73
N LYS A 45 1.13 12.99 1.73
CA LYS A 45 -0.22 13.31 1.23
C LYS A 45 -0.24 13.59 -0.25
N VAL A 46 -1.24 13.11 -0.92
CA VAL A 46 -1.51 13.31 -2.32
C VAL A 46 -2.80 14.08 -2.55
N GLY A 47 -2.80 15.02 -3.43
CA GLY A 47 -3.96 15.81 -3.83
C GLY A 47 -3.87 16.18 -5.31
N ALA A 48 -4.94 16.01 -6.05
CA ALA A 48 -5.05 16.39 -7.46
C ALA A 48 -4.85 17.90 -7.67
N TYR A 49 -4.05 18.27 -8.66
CA TYR A 49 -3.82 19.67 -9.01
C TYR A 49 -4.18 19.93 -10.47
N ALA A 50 -5.16 20.79 -10.63
CA ALA A 50 -5.35 21.52 -11.86
C ALA A 50 -4.41 22.74 -11.87
N SER A 51 -3.60 22.90 -12.89
CA SER A 51 -2.66 24.01 -13.00
C SER A 51 -3.17 25.10 -13.93
N ASP A 52 -3.20 26.31 -13.43
CA ASP A 52 -3.53 27.50 -14.22
C ASP A 52 -2.33 27.98 -15.07
N GLN A 53 -2.62 28.49 -16.24
CA GLN A 53 -1.73 28.73 -17.36
C GLN A 53 -0.76 29.90 -17.19
N THR A 54 0.44 29.75 -17.76
CA THR A 54 1.16 30.86 -18.40
C THR A 54 1.28 30.55 -19.90
N ARG A 55 0.75 31.42 -20.71
CA ARG A 55 0.82 31.36 -22.18
C ARG A 55 2.27 31.35 -22.67
N VAL A 56 2.66 30.29 -23.35
CA VAL A 56 3.70 30.29 -24.37
C VAL A 56 3.10 29.63 -25.60
N SER A 57 3.26 30.26 -26.74
CA SER A 57 2.69 29.91 -28.02
C SER A 57 3.23 28.59 -28.55
N SER A 58 2.51 27.52 -28.32
CA SER A 58 2.32 26.30 -29.10
C SER A 58 1.24 25.49 -28.36
N ASP A 59 0.28 24.98 -29.07
CA ASP A 59 -1.05 24.63 -28.62
C ASP A 59 -1.19 23.41 -27.69
N GLU A 60 -0.12 22.88 -27.07
CA GLU A 60 -0.20 21.73 -26.17
C GLU A 60 0.36 22.04 -24.76
N SER A 61 -0.43 21.76 -23.71
CA SER A 61 0.01 21.79 -22.30
C SER A 61 0.03 20.40 -21.69
N GLN A 62 1.03 20.12 -20.83
CA GLN A 62 1.26 18.82 -20.17
C GLN A 62 0.88 18.88 -18.70
N VAL A 63 0.10 17.90 -18.23
CA VAL A 63 -0.26 17.73 -16.81
C VAL A 63 0.05 16.29 -16.37
N THR A 64 0.61 16.13 -15.16
CA THR A 64 0.92 14.81 -14.59
C THR A 64 0.01 14.52 -13.41
N VAL A 65 -0.62 13.35 -13.42
CA VAL A 65 -1.48 12.80 -12.36
C VAL A 65 -0.79 11.57 -11.76
N GLY A 66 -0.69 11.49 -10.42
CA GLY A 66 -0.06 10.36 -9.74
C GLY A 66 -1.06 9.23 -9.45
N TYR A 67 -0.58 7.99 -9.45
CA TYR A 67 -1.38 6.80 -9.08
C TYR A 67 -1.42 6.54 -7.56
N ASP A 68 -0.63 7.24 -6.76
CA ASP A 68 -0.52 7.03 -5.30
C ASP A 68 -1.85 7.19 -4.51
N ASP A 69 -2.96 7.38 -5.24
CA ASP A 69 -4.29 7.56 -4.65
C ASP A 69 -5.01 6.24 -4.29
N LEU A 70 -4.58 5.09 -4.82
CA LEU A 70 -5.13 3.79 -4.40
C LEU A 70 -4.75 3.46 -2.95
N ASP A 71 -3.50 3.71 -2.60
CA ASP A 71 -2.97 3.51 -1.25
C ASP A 71 -3.57 4.51 -0.23
N ASP A 72 -3.88 5.74 -0.69
CA ASP A 72 -4.48 6.79 0.14
C ASP A 72 -5.99 6.60 0.35
N THR A 73 -6.69 5.88 -0.53
CA THR A 73 -8.11 5.56 -0.39
C THR A 73 -8.33 4.49 0.69
N LEU A 74 -7.44 3.50 0.74
CA LEU A 74 -7.45 2.48 1.78
C LEU A 74 -6.92 3.00 3.13
N GLN A 75 -6.02 4.01 3.11
CA GLN A 75 -5.43 4.58 4.32
C GLN A 75 -6.19 5.74 4.94
N LYS A 76 -7.10 6.41 4.26
CA LYS A 76 -7.74 7.65 4.73
C LYS A 76 -9.25 7.76 4.53
N GLY A 77 -9.93 6.70 4.16
CA GLY A 77 -11.38 6.75 3.99
C GLY A 77 -11.80 8.01 3.22
N GLY A 78 -11.63 8.03 1.92
CA GLY A 78 -12.15 9.14 1.17
C GLY A 78 -11.44 9.51 -0.11
N LEU A 79 -11.81 8.88 -1.18
CA LEU A 79 -12.09 9.41 -2.52
C LEU A 79 -12.88 8.34 -3.30
N GLY A 80 -13.77 7.65 -2.61
CA GLY A 80 -14.95 7.15 -3.26
C GLY A 80 -15.75 8.37 -3.69
N VAL A 81 -16.28 8.38 -4.89
CA VAL A 81 -17.46 9.19 -5.16
C VAL A 81 -18.47 8.70 -4.14
N ALA A 82 -18.68 9.48 -3.07
CA ALA A 82 -19.83 9.28 -2.23
C ALA A 82 -21.00 9.31 -3.20
N VAL A 83 -21.68 8.19 -3.40
CA VAL A 83 -23.01 8.17 -3.94
C VAL A 83 -23.87 8.67 -2.79
N GLU A 84 -23.78 9.98 -2.48
CA GLU A 84 -24.93 10.65 -1.91
C GLU A 84 -26.06 10.42 -2.91
N GLN A 85 -27.09 9.76 -2.46
CA GLN A 85 -28.38 9.83 -3.12
C GLN A 85 -28.80 11.31 -3.13
N GLN A 86 -28.34 12.05 -4.12
CA GLN A 86 -29.00 13.28 -4.54
C GLN A 86 -30.10 12.86 -5.50
N ASP A 87 -31.28 12.74 -4.93
CA ASP A 87 -32.51 12.86 -5.72
C ASP A 87 -32.40 14.16 -6.52
N GLY A 88 -32.26 14.05 -7.84
CA GLY A 88 -32.54 15.11 -8.78
C GLY A 88 -31.39 16.00 -9.27
N ALA A 89 -30.17 15.52 -9.45
CA ALA A 89 -29.21 16.19 -10.34
C ALA A 89 -29.15 15.46 -11.68
N ALA A 90 -29.55 16.11 -12.73
CA ALA A 90 -29.37 15.64 -14.10
C ALA A 90 -27.84 15.41 -14.31
N SER A 91 -27.44 14.17 -14.49
CA SER A 91 -26.11 13.80 -15.00
C SER A 91 -25.91 14.60 -16.29
N LEU A 92 -24.95 15.50 -16.28
CA LEU A 92 -24.40 16.04 -17.53
C LEU A 92 -23.81 14.83 -18.24
N ALA A 93 -24.42 14.39 -19.32
CA ALA A 93 -23.96 13.30 -20.13
C ALA A 93 -22.50 13.55 -20.52
N SER A 94 -21.59 12.63 -20.16
CA SER A 94 -20.19 12.71 -20.55
C SER A 94 -20.12 12.88 -22.07
N THR A 95 -19.33 13.84 -22.55
CA THR A 95 -19.21 14.15 -23.98
C THR A 95 -18.27 13.20 -24.70
N TYR A 96 -17.57 12.31 -23.99
CA TYR A 96 -16.62 11.34 -24.55
C TYR A 96 -17.19 9.90 -24.56
N ASP A 97 -16.65 9.09 -25.44
CA ASP A 97 -16.96 7.65 -25.50
C ASP A 97 -16.09 6.89 -24.48
N ALA A 98 -16.66 6.59 -23.31
CA ALA A 98 -16.00 5.89 -22.23
C ALA A 98 -15.52 4.48 -22.63
N THR A 99 -16.31 3.75 -23.43
CA THR A 99 -15.93 2.41 -23.91
C THR A 99 -14.76 2.46 -24.89
N ALA A 100 -14.74 3.45 -25.77
CA ALA A 100 -13.63 3.63 -26.69
C ALA A 100 -12.37 4.09 -25.96
N LEU A 101 -12.50 4.92 -24.92
CA LEU A 101 -11.38 5.34 -24.08
C LEU A 101 -10.75 4.16 -23.34
N GLU A 102 -11.57 3.36 -22.65
CA GLU A 102 -11.11 2.16 -21.95
C GLU A 102 -10.40 1.21 -22.92
N LYS A 103 -11.04 0.85 -24.01
CA LYS A 103 -10.43 0.00 -25.05
C LYS A 103 -9.08 0.54 -25.52
N ARG A 104 -9.00 1.85 -25.81
CA ARG A 104 -7.77 2.48 -26.28
C ARG A 104 -6.65 2.44 -25.25
N ILE A 105 -6.95 2.69 -23.97
CA ILE A 105 -6.00 2.64 -22.87
C ILE A 105 -5.53 1.21 -22.65
N VAL A 106 -6.45 0.26 -22.53
CA VAL A 106 -6.15 -1.16 -22.30
C VAL A 106 -5.27 -1.74 -23.41
N GLU A 107 -5.63 -1.49 -24.68
CA GLU A 107 -4.82 -1.94 -25.83
C GLU A 107 -3.43 -1.31 -25.83
N GLY A 108 -3.34 -0.01 -25.49
CA GLY A 108 -2.08 0.71 -25.41
C GLY A 108 -1.16 0.17 -24.30
N ILE A 109 -1.70 -0.11 -23.13
CA ILE A 109 -0.93 -0.69 -22.00
C ILE A 109 -0.48 -2.11 -22.34
N LYS A 110 -1.36 -2.96 -22.86
CA LYS A 110 -1.01 -4.32 -23.34
C LYS A 110 0.05 -4.33 -24.44
N ALA A 111 0.09 -3.30 -25.26
CA ALA A 111 1.11 -3.11 -26.28
C ALA A 111 2.37 -2.39 -25.78
N TRP A 112 2.48 -2.12 -24.46
CA TRP A 112 3.62 -1.40 -23.84
C TRP A 112 3.84 0.00 -24.41
N GLN A 113 2.78 0.65 -24.88
CA GLN A 113 2.88 2.02 -25.36
C GLN A 113 3.07 2.98 -24.18
N THR A 114 4.13 3.77 -24.25
CA THR A 114 4.35 4.83 -23.25
C THR A 114 3.50 6.07 -23.51
N SER A 115 2.82 6.16 -24.65
CA SER A 115 2.03 7.31 -25.05
C SER A 115 0.87 6.85 -25.93
N ILE A 116 -0.34 7.16 -25.50
CA ILE A 116 -1.61 6.74 -26.12
C ILE A 116 -2.32 8.00 -26.63
N ASP A 117 -2.60 8.05 -27.91
CA ASP A 117 -3.37 9.13 -28.52
C ASP A 117 -4.87 8.93 -28.23
N VAL A 118 -5.52 9.94 -27.68
CA VAL A 118 -6.94 9.98 -27.36
C VAL A 118 -7.66 11.21 -27.95
N SER A 119 -6.99 11.90 -28.89
CA SER A 119 -7.47 13.17 -29.45
C SER A 119 -8.85 13.08 -30.10
N GLU A 120 -9.21 11.91 -30.65
CA GLU A 120 -10.49 11.68 -31.33
C GLU A 120 -11.65 11.34 -30.38
N LEU A 121 -11.38 11.11 -29.08
CA LEU A 121 -12.37 10.60 -28.14
C LEU A 121 -13.19 11.69 -27.46
N GLY A 122 -12.86 12.96 -27.68
CA GLY A 122 -13.59 14.09 -27.09
C GLY A 122 -13.37 14.27 -25.57
N LEU A 123 -12.35 13.62 -25.01
CA LEU A 123 -12.02 13.67 -23.59
C LEU A 123 -11.59 15.09 -23.19
N THR A 124 -12.14 15.59 -22.09
CA THR A 124 -11.86 16.91 -21.54
C THR A 124 -11.08 16.81 -20.23
N ARG A 125 -10.62 17.95 -19.74
CA ARG A 125 -9.95 18.06 -18.47
C ARG A 125 -10.88 17.72 -17.30
N ASP A 126 -12.13 18.14 -17.38
CA ASP A 126 -13.14 17.85 -16.36
C ASP A 126 -13.40 16.34 -16.26
N ASP A 127 -13.37 15.61 -17.40
CA ASP A 127 -13.50 14.15 -17.40
C ASP A 127 -12.32 13.49 -16.68
N ILE A 128 -11.09 14.00 -16.88
CA ILE A 128 -9.90 13.52 -16.14
C ILE A 128 -10.02 13.83 -14.64
N ASP A 129 -10.45 15.05 -14.30
CA ASP A 129 -10.61 15.49 -12.91
C ASP A 129 -11.73 14.71 -12.20
N ASN A 130 -12.74 14.24 -12.95
CA ASN A 130 -13.79 13.32 -12.52
C ASN A 130 -13.36 11.84 -12.53
N GLY A 131 -12.12 11.54 -12.87
CA GLY A 131 -11.54 10.22 -12.72
C GLY A 131 -11.68 9.27 -13.89
N ALA A 132 -11.97 9.73 -15.12
CA ALA A 132 -12.18 8.88 -16.29
C ALA A 132 -11.05 7.86 -16.51
N VAL A 133 -9.79 8.30 -16.47
CA VAL A 133 -8.62 7.41 -16.64
C VAL A 133 -8.37 6.57 -15.38
N LYS A 134 -8.54 7.17 -14.20
CA LYS A 134 -8.37 6.48 -12.91
C LYS A 134 -9.35 5.32 -12.78
N SER A 135 -10.60 5.52 -13.15
CA SER A 135 -11.63 4.46 -13.13
C SER A 135 -11.22 3.27 -14.01
N ILE A 136 -10.67 3.53 -15.20
CA ILE A 136 -10.18 2.47 -16.08
C ILE A 136 -9.05 1.69 -15.44
N ILE A 137 -8.04 2.37 -14.89
CA ILE A 137 -6.91 1.70 -14.24
C ILE A 137 -7.37 0.88 -13.04
N ASN A 138 -8.26 1.41 -12.21
CA ASN A 138 -8.81 0.69 -11.06
C ASN A 138 -9.63 -0.54 -11.46
N SER A 139 -10.24 -0.53 -12.66
CA SER A 139 -10.99 -1.67 -13.20
C SER A 139 -10.10 -2.74 -13.84
N HIS A 140 -8.80 -2.50 -13.94
CA HIS A 140 -7.82 -3.37 -14.57
C HIS A 140 -6.63 -3.69 -13.63
N PRO A 141 -6.87 -4.38 -12.51
CA PRO A 141 -5.82 -4.69 -11.52
C PRO A 141 -4.72 -5.58 -12.07
N GLU A 142 -4.95 -6.21 -13.23
CA GLU A 142 -3.93 -6.98 -13.95
C GLU A 142 -2.77 -6.13 -14.50
N PHE A 143 -2.87 -4.81 -14.50
CA PHE A 143 -1.80 -3.92 -14.95
C PHE A 143 -0.83 -3.57 -13.81
N ILE A 144 -0.21 -4.57 -13.23
CA ILE A 144 0.81 -4.42 -12.17
C ILE A 144 2.05 -3.67 -12.63
N SER A 145 2.21 -3.51 -13.93
CA SER A 145 3.39 -2.93 -14.58
C SER A 145 3.47 -1.41 -14.52
N LEU A 146 2.39 -0.72 -14.14
CA LEU A 146 2.31 0.73 -14.18
C LEU A 146 2.95 1.40 -12.96
N SER A 147 3.65 2.50 -13.17
CA SER A 147 4.39 3.23 -12.13
C SER A 147 3.98 4.70 -12.05
N GLY A 148 3.58 5.14 -10.86
CA GLY A 148 3.64 6.55 -10.45
C GLY A 148 2.64 7.50 -11.10
N GLY A 149 1.57 7.00 -11.72
CA GLY A 149 0.54 7.79 -12.32
C GLY A 149 0.72 8.02 -13.83
N TYR A 150 -0.13 8.83 -14.40
CA TYR A 150 -0.09 9.16 -15.81
C TYR A 150 0.06 10.66 -16.05
N THR A 151 0.50 11.03 -17.24
CA THR A 151 0.63 12.40 -17.71
C THR A 151 -0.23 12.57 -18.94
N TYR A 152 -0.97 13.67 -19.03
CA TYR A 152 -1.76 13.96 -20.21
C TYR A 152 -1.43 15.32 -20.84
N TRP A 153 -1.75 15.47 -22.11
CA TRP A 153 -1.56 16.69 -22.90
C TRP A 153 -2.92 17.23 -23.34
N THR A 154 -3.03 18.55 -23.33
CA THR A 154 -4.25 19.24 -23.75
C THR A 154 -3.97 20.14 -24.96
N SER A 155 -4.92 20.21 -25.87
CA SER A 155 -5.03 21.23 -26.89
C SER A 155 -6.36 21.97 -26.66
N GLY A 156 -6.29 23.18 -26.13
CA GLY A 156 -7.47 23.89 -25.61
C GLY A 156 -8.09 23.15 -24.42
N SER A 157 -9.38 22.81 -24.50
CA SER A 157 -10.08 22.02 -23.47
C SER A 157 -9.99 20.52 -23.69
N SER A 158 -9.54 20.04 -24.84
CA SER A 158 -9.52 18.63 -25.21
C SER A 158 -8.21 17.96 -24.82
N ILE A 159 -8.30 16.73 -24.35
CA ILE A 159 -7.14 15.86 -24.08
C ILE A 159 -6.73 15.21 -25.39
N THR A 160 -5.46 15.31 -25.74
CA THR A 160 -4.94 14.76 -27.01
C THR A 160 -4.19 13.45 -26.77
N LYS A 161 -3.56 13.30 -25.60
CA LYS A 161 -2.65 12.18 -25.35
C LYS A 161 -2.55 11.88 -23.87
N ILE A 162 -2.42 10.57 -23.53
CA ILE A 162 -2.12 10.09 -22.20
C ILE A 162 -0.82 9.31 -22.26
N GLN A 163 0.05 9.51 -21.28
CA GLN A 163 1.34 8.83 -21.17
C GLN A 163 1.45 8.10 -19.83
N PHE A 164 1.80 6.83 -19.90
CA PHE A 164 2.07 5.95 -18.78
C PHE A 164 3.57 5.74 -18.61
N THR A 165 3.97 5.42 -17.38
CA THR A 165 5.33 5.02 -17.03
C THR A 165 5.28 3.61 -16.47
N TYR A 166 6.16 2.74 -16.92
CA TYR A 166 6.25 1.35 -16.48
C TYR A 166 7.37 1.16 -15.45
N LEU A 167 7.19 0.20 -14.55
CA LEU A 167 8.19 -0.22 -13.58
C LEU A 167 9.42 -0.85 -14.27
N THR A 168 10.53 -0.98 -13.58
CA THR A 168 11.80 -1.40 -14.21
C THR A 168 11.79 -2.86 -14.65
N ASN A 169 11.14 -3.76 -13.90
CA ASN A 169 11.03 -5.20 -14.19
C ASN A 169 9.62 -5.59 -14.64
N ALA A 170 8.82 -4.60 -14.99
CA ALA A 170 7.40 -4.77 -15.24
C ALA A 170 7.05 -5.81 -16.28
N LYS A 171 7.92 -5.98 -17.29
CA LYS A 171 7.62 -6.86 -18.41
C LYS A 171 7.75 -8.33 -18.03
N GLU A 172 8.78 -8.66 -17.27
CA GLU A 172 9.02 -10.00 -16.74
C GLU A 172 7.93 -10.39 -15.75
N GLU A 173 7.61 -9.52 -14.79
CA GLU A 173 6.56 -9.75 -13.80
C GLU A 173 5.18 -9.84 -14.42
N GLN A 174 4.86 -9.03 -15.43
CA GLN A 174 3.61 -9.12 -16.17
C GLN A 174 3.49 -10.45 -16.92
N GLN A 175 4.59 -10.96 -17.53
CA GLN A 175 4.59 -12.25 -18.18
C GLN A 175 4.37 -13.40 -17.21
N GLU A 176 4.94 -13.34 -16.01
CA GLU A 176 4.70 -14.32 -14.95
C GLU A 176 3.24 -14.29 -14.48
N LEU A 177 2.67 -13.09 -14.29
CA LEU A 177 1.26 -12.93 -13.95
C LEU A 177 0.35 -13.45 -15.07
N ASP A 178 0.64 -13.10 -16.32
CA ASP A 178 -0.15 -13.58 -17.45
C ASP A 178 -0.13 -15.11 -17.55
N ALA A 179 1.01 -15.74 -17.29
CA ALA A 179 1.14 -17.19 -17.23
C ALA A 179 0.32 -17.79 -16.07
N ALA A 180 0.38 -17.20 -14.89
CA ALA A 180 -0.41 -17.63 -13.74
C ALA A 180 -1.92 -17.49 -13.99
N LEU A 181 -2.36 -16.41 -14.63
CA LEU A 181 -3.77 -16.24 -15.04
C LEU A 181 -4.22 -17.31 -16.05
N GLN A 182 -3.37 -17.71 -16.99
CA GLN A 182 -3.67 -18.83 -17.89
C GLN A 182 -3.76 -20.16 -17.12
N GLU A 183 -2.92 -20.35 -16.12
CA GLU A 183 -2.97 -21.53 -15.26
C GLU A 183 -4.30 -21.60 -14.49
N VAL A 184 -4.76 -20.49 -13.89
CA VAL A 184 -6.07 -20.41 -13.23
C VAL A 184 -7.18 -20.81 -14.21
N LYS A 185 -7.20 -20.23 -15.42
CA LYS A 185 -8.20 -20.55 -16.46
C LYS A 185 -8.15 -22.03 -16.89
N SER A 186 -6.99 -22.66 -16.84
CA SER A 186 -6.85 -24.08 -17.14
C SER A 186 -7.29 -25.01 -16.02
N LYS A 187 -7.16 -24.55 -14.76
CA LYS A 187 -7.57 -25.29 -13.56
C LYS A 187 -9.08 -25.18 -13.31
N ILE A 188 -9.68 -24.07 -13.66
CA ILE A 188 -11.10 -23.77 -13.40
C ILE A 188 -11.81 -23.55 -14.72
N ASP A 189 -12.43 -24.63 -15.23
CA ASP A 189 -13.33 -24.54 -16.39
C ASP A 189 -14.72 -24.12 -15.90
N THR A 190 -15.08 -22.86 -16.13
CA THR A 190 -16.38 -22.32 -15.72
C THR A 190 -17.50 -22.63 -16.71
N SER A 191 -17.23 -23.34 -17.80
CA SER A 191 -18.24 -23.70 -18.79
C SER A 191 -19.33 -24.61 -18.20
N GLY A 192 -20.56 -24.14 -18.24
CA GLY A 192 -21.72 -24.87 -17.68
C GLY A 192 -21.96 -24.71 -16.16
N MET A 193 -21.17 -23.88 -15.48
CA MET A 193 -21.42 -23.45 -14.11
C MET A 193 -22.49 -22.35 -14.06
N SER A 194 -23.28 -22.32 -13.01
CA SER A 194 -24.12 -21.15 -12.65
C SER A 194 -23.25 -20.01 -12.12
N ASP A 195 -23.81 -18.81 -12.02
CA ASP A 195 -23.09 -17.64 -11.50
C ASP A 195 -22.53 -17.92 -10.10
N GLU A 196 -23.31 -18.57 -9.22
CA GLU A 196 -22.89 -18.94 -7.87
C GLU A 196 -21.75 -19.94 -7.86
N GLU A 197 -21.79 -20.93 -8.78
CA GLU A 197 -20.74 -21.94 -8.90
C GLU A 197 -19.44 -21.34 -9.40
N ILE A 198 -19.50 -20.36 -10.33
CA ILE A 198 -18.34 -19.60 -10.80
C ILE A 198 -17.70 -18.85 -9.63
N VAL A 199 -18.52 -18.13 -8.87
CA VAL A 199 -18.04 -17.37 -7.72
C VAL A 199 -17.43 -18.29 -6.67
N LEU A 200 -18.07 -19.43 -6.39
CA LEU A 200 -17.56 -20.42 -5.45
C LEU A 200 -16.23 -21.02 -5.92
N ALA A 201 -16.10 -21.32 -7.21
CA ALA A 201 -14.88 -21.89 -7.76
C ALA A 201 -13.67 -20.94 -7.62
N TYR A 202 -13.87 -19.65 -7.86
CA TYR A 202 -12.83 -18.64 -7.66
C TYR A 202 -12.53 -18.38 -6.19
N HIS A 203 -13.55 -18.38 -5.34
CA HIS A 203 -13.38 -18.28 -3.89
C HIS A 203 -12.54 -19.43 -3.35
N GLU A 204 -12.89 -20.67 -3.68
CA GLU A 204 -12.16 -21.87 -3.27
C GLU A 204 -10.73 -21.89 -3.81
N TYR A 205 -10.54 -21.42 -5.03
CA TYR A 205 -9.20 -21.31 -5.58
C TYR A 205 -8.34 -20.37 -4.72
N LEU A 206 -8.82 -19.19 -4.41
CA LEU A 206 -8.08 -18.20 -3.63
C LEU A 206 -7.82 -18.69 -2.20
N THR A 207 -8.86 -19.15 -1.49
CA THR A 207 -8.74 -19.60 -0.10
C THR A 207 -7.94 -20.88 0.08
N SER A 208 -7.74 -21.66 -0.99
CA SER A 208 -6.98 -22.92 -0.95
C SER A 208 -5.58 -22.83 -1.53
N THR A 209 -5.23 -21.78 -2.28
CA THR A 209 -3.92 -21.67 -2.94
C THR A 209 -3.12 -20.44 -2.53
N VAL A 210 -3.76 -19.42 -1.94
CA VAL A 210 -3.13 -18.19 -1.48
C VAL A 210 -3.05 -18.22 0.02
N ALA A 211 -1.91 -17.86 0.59
CA ALA A 211 -1.73 -17.68 2.03
C ALA A 211 -1.79 -16.20 2.39
N TYR A 212 -2.43 -15.86 3.51
CA TYR A 212 -2.38 -14.48 4.00
C TYR A 212 -0.95 -14.09 4.39
N ALA A 213 -0.42 -13.00 3.82
CA ALA A 213 0.96 -12.54 3.96
C ALA A 213 1.25 -11.96 5.36
N TYR A 214 0.96 -12.72 6.40
CA TYR A 214 1.01 -12.30 7.79
C TYR A 214 2.41 -11.89 8.26
N GLU A 215 3.43 -12.64 7.84
CA GLU A 215 4.81 -12.36 8.23
C GLU A 215 5.31 -11.07 7.55
N ASP A 216 5.02 -10.88 6.26
CA ASP A 216 5.35 -9.66 5.52
C ASP A 216 4.61 -8.45 6.08
N TYR A 217 3.38 -8.64 6.50
CA TYR A 217 2.59 -7.60 7.16
C TYR A 217 3.27 -7.07 8.43
N PHE A 218 3.72 -7.96 9.32
CA PHE A 218 4.43 -7.57 10.53
C PHE A 218 5.84 -7.04 10.31
N ASN A 219 6.50 -7.50 9.26
CA ASN A 219 7.84 -7.06 8.91
C ASN A 219 7.85 -5.78 8.05
N GLY A 220 6.69 -5.30 7.61
CA GLY A 220 6.55 -4.12 6.74
C GLY A 220 7.11 -4.33 5.33
N THR A 221 7.14 -5.58 4.86
CA THR A 221 7.71 -5.97 3.55
C THR A 221 6.65 -6.25 2.49
N ILE A 222 5.37 -6.07 2.78
CA ILE A 222 4.25 -6.39 1.89
C ILE A 222 4.42 -5.79 0.49
N ALA A 223 4.68 -4.48 0.41
CA ALA A 223 4.83 -3.79 -0.88
C ALA A 223 6.06 -4.25 -1.67
N ALA A 224 7.12 -4.69 -0.98
CA ALA A 224 8.33 -5.21 -1.62
C ALA A 224 8.13 -6.62 -2.18
N ASN A 225 7.13 -7.35 -1.68
CA ASN A 225 6.82 -8.73 -2.01
C ASN A 225 5.50 -8.86 -2.81
N HIS A 226 4.99 -7.76 -3.38
CA HIS A 226 3.71 -7.75 -4.13
C HIS A 226 2.49 -8.19 -3.33
N GLY A 227 2.53 -8.04 -2.00
CA GLY A 227 1.42 -8.52 -1.16
C GLY A 227 0.12 -7.73 -1.31
N TYR A 228 0.13 -6.61 -2.03
CA TYR A 228 -1.07 -5.78 -2.29
C TYR A 228 -1.72 -6.02 -3.65
N ASP A 229 -1.14 -6.82 -4.52
CA ASP A 229 -1.57 -6.96 -5.90
C ASP A 229 -1.81 -8.42 -6.32
N MET A 230 -2.31 -8.61 -7.55
CA MET A 230 -2.60 -9.91 -8.14
C MET A 230 -1.35 -10.79 -8.31
N TYR A 231 -0.17 -10.19 -8.49
CA TYR A 231 1.07 -10.93 -8.62
C TYR A 231 1.43 -11.63 -7.30
N GLY A 232 1.23 -10.95 -6.17
CA GLY A 232 1.34 -11.57 -4.86
C GLY A 232 0.42 -12.77 -4.69
N ALA A 233 -0.85 -12.62 -5.08
CA ALA A 233 -1.82 -13.71 -4.98
C ALA A 233 -1.51 -14.89 -5.89
N LEU A 234 -1.24 -14.67 -7.18
CA LEU A 234 -1.20 -15.70 -8.20
C LEU A 234 0.20 -16.26 -8.49
N VAL A 235 1.25 -15.46 -8.31
CA VAL A 235 2.65 -15.86 -8.60
C VAL A 235 3.40 -16.19 -7.31
N LYS A 236 3.21 -15.39 -6.26
CA LYS A 236 3.85 -15.65 -4.95
C LYS A 236 3.00 -16.52 -4.03
N HIS A 237 1.72 -16.70 -4.35
CA HIS A 237 0.72 -17.38 -3.51
C HIS A 237 0.66 -16.82 -2.09
N SER A 238 0.86 -15.51 -1.95
CA SER A 238 0.83 -14.82 -0.66
C SER A 238 0.51 -13.34 -0.85
N CYS A 239 -0.57 -12.86 -0.23
CA CYS A 239 -0.96 -11.47 -0.28
C CYS A 239 -1.82 -11.07 0.93
N VAL A 240 -2.15 -9.80 1.05
CA VAL A 240 -3.13 -9.29 2.02
C VAL A 240 -4.49 -9.05 1.33
N CYS A 241 -5.46 -8.53 2.03
CA CYS A 241 -6.84 -8.36 1.58
C CYS A 241 -6.98 -7.71 0.19
N GLN A 242 -6.12 -6.75 -0.14
CA GLN A 242 -6.16 -6.08 -1.45
C GLN A 242 -5.81 -7.06 -2.59
N GLY A 243 -4.77 -7.87 -2.45
CA GLY A 243 -4.40 -8.86 -3.47
C GLY A 243 -5.50 -9.92 -3.68
N TYR A 244 -6.17 -10.37 -2.59
CA TYR A 244 -7.36 -11.23 -2.70
C TYR A 244 -8.49 -10.51 -3.46
N ALA A 245 -8.80 -9.27 -3.08
CA ALA A 245 -9.89 -8.50 -3.66
C ALA A 245 -9.65 -8.19 -5.14
N GLU A 246 -8.46 -7.78 -5.52
CA GLU A 246 -8.10 -7.50 -6.92
C GLU A 246 -8.17 -8.76 -7.79
N THR A 247 -7.65 -9.87 -7.28
CA THR A 247 -7.68 -11.15 -8.01
C THR A 247 -9.10 -11.66 -8.20
N MET A 248 -9.91 -11.65 -7.14
CA MET A 248 -11.32 -12.04 -7.24
C MET A 248 -12.08 -11.12 -8.20
N PHE A 249 -11.88 -9.82 -8.12
CA PHE A 249 -12.50 -8.84 -9.03
C PHE A 249 -12.16 -9.12 -10.50
N TYR A 250 -10.87 -9.35 -10.80
CA TYR A 250 -10.42 -9.69 -12.14
C TYR A 250 -11.11 -10.97 -12.65
N LEU A 251 -11.12 -12.03 -11.85
CA LEU A 251 -11.69 -13.32 -12.23
C LEU A 251 -13.22 -13.22 -12.46
N LEU A 252 -13.92 -12.49 -11.61
CA LEU A 252 -15.37 -12.24 -11.76
C LEU A 252 -15.67 -11.40 -13.02
N ARG A 253 -14.88 -10.36 -13.28
CA ARG A 253 -14.99 -9.56 -14.50
C ARG A 253 -14.77 -10.40 -15.76
N GLU A 254 -13.72 -11.21 -15.79
CA GLU A 254 -13.43 -12.10 -16.93
C GLU A 254 -14.52 -13.17 -17.15
N ALA A 255 -15.23 -13.54 -16.09
CA ALA A 255 -16.41 -14.41 -16.18
C ALA A 255 -17.67 -13.66 -16.65
N GLY A 256 -17.61 -12.33 -16.82
CA GLY A 256 -18.73 -11.50 -17.27
C GLY A 256 -19.73 -11.13 -16.17
N LEU A 257 -19.37 -11.32 -14.91
CA LEU A 257 -20.24 -10.97 -13.77
C LEU A 257 -20.07 -9.50 -13.39
N SER A 258 -21.16 -8.77 -13.12
CA SER A 258 -21.08 -7.45 -12.51
C SER A 258 -20.48 -7.57 -11.11
N CYS A 259 -19.40 -6.85 -10.86
CA CYS A 259 -18.66 -6.97 -9.60
C CYS A 259 -17.98 -5.65 -9.19
N ALA A 260 -17.57 -5.58 -7.94
CA ALA A 260 -16.89 -4.41 -7.39
C ALA A 260 -15.88 -4.81 -6.31
N ILE A 261 -14.92 -3.92 -6.06
CA ILE A 261 -14.09 -3.94 -4.86
C ILE A 261 -14.67 -2.93 -3.88
N ALA A 262 -14.97 -3.39 -2.68
CA ALA A 262 -15.35 -2.56 -1.55
C ALA A 262 -14.17 -2.40 -0.60
N SER A 263 -14.06 -1.24 0.03
CA SER A 263 -13.06 -0.97 1.06
C SER A 263 -13.63 -0.16 2.21
N SER A 264 -13.04 -0.29 3.39
CA SER A 264 -13.37 0.48 4.58
C SER A 264 -12.09 0.93 5.28
N GLY A 265 -11.94 2.23 5.46
CA GLY A 265 -10.82 2.83 6.18
C GLY A 265 -10.87 2.56 7.69
N ASN A 266 -12.07 2.41 8.27
CA ASN A 266 -12.25 2.15 9.69
C ASN A 266 -11.65 0.82 10.12
N ILE A 267 -11.71 -0.19 9.24
CA ILE A 267 -11.17 -1.53 9.49
C ILE A 267 -9.90 -1.82 8.67
N ASN A 268 -9.47 -0.88 7.82
CA ASN A 268 -8.33 -1.02 6.91
C ASN A 268 -8.38 -2.33 6.12
N HIS A 269 -9.45 -2.52 5.35
CA HIS A 269 -9.75 -3.78 4.70
C HIS A 269 -10.42 -3.58 3.34
N ALA A 270 -10.16 -4.51 2.41
CA ALA A 270 -10.79 -4.58 1.10
C ALA A 270 -11.39 -5.97 0.86
N TRP A 271 -12.55 -6.03 0.17
CA TRP A 271 -13.26 -7.26 -0.18
C TRP A 271 -14.07 -7.05 -1.47
N ASN A 272 -14.82 -8.05 -1.89
CA ASN A 272 -15.56 -8.01 -3.15
C ASN A 272 -17.07 -7.95 -2.95
N ILE A 273 -17.72 -7.43 -3.99
CA ILE A 273 -19.17 -7.46 -4.15
C ILE A 273 -19.46 -8.01 -5.54
N VAL A 274 -20.44 -8.90 -5.67
CA VAL A 274 -20.85 -9.51 -6.93
C VAL A 274 -22.35 -9.47 -7.11
N LYS A 275 -22.80 -9.33 -8.35
CA LYS A 275 -24.24 -9.38 -8.70
C LYS A 275 -24.60 -10.74 -9.28
N ILE A 276 -25.50 -11.46 -8.60
CA ILE A 276 -26.02 -12.76 -9.00
C ILE A 276 -27.53 -12.67 -9.11
N HIS A 277 -28.07 -13.09 -10.24
CA HIS A 277 -29.53 -13.05 -10.53
C HIS A 277 -30.18 -11.70 -10.21
N GLY A 278 -29.48 -10.62 -10.55
CA GLY A 278 -29.95 -9.25 -10.36
C GLY A 278 -29.81 -8.67 -8.95
N LYS A 279 -29.24 -9.41 -8.00
CA LYS A 279 -29.05 -9.01 -6.59
C LYS A 279 -27.56 -8.96 -6.23
N TRP A 280 -27.19 -8.01 -5.37
CA TRP A 280 -25.80 -7.85 -4.92
C TRP A 280 -25.53 -8.64 -3.66
N TYR A 281 -24.33 -9.20 -3.54
CA TYR A 281 -23.82 -9.96 -2.39
C TYR A 281 -22.36 -9.60 -2.13
N HIS A 282 -21.95 -9.63 -0.87
CA HIS A 282 -20.56 -9.48 -0.46
C HIS A 282 -19.84 -10.82 -0.42
N ILE A 283 -18.54 -10.78 -0.70
CA ILE A 283 -17.62 -11.92 -0.63
C ILE A 283 -16.31 -11.42 0.00
N ASP A 284 -15.82 -12.13 0.99
CA ASP A 284 -14.52 -11.81 1.60
C ASP A 284 -13.64 -13.05 1.69
N ALA A 285 -12.96 -13.37 0.60
CA ALA A 285 -12.05 -14.50 0.54
C ALA A 285 -10.88 -14.38 1.55
N THR A 286 -10.49 -13.16 1.94
CA THR A 286 -9.46 -12.96 2.95
C THR A 286 -9.90 -13.45 4.33
N TRP A 287 -11.15 -13.19 4.69
CA TRP A 287 -11.67 -13.59 5.99
C TRP A 287 -12.20 -15.02 6.03
N ASP A 288 -12.45 -15.58 4.86
CA ASP A 288 -12.75 -16.99 4.69
C ASP A 288 -11.48 -17.87 4.58
N ASP A 289 -10.30 -17.24 4.48
CA ASP A 289 -9.00 -17.93 4.57
C ASP A 289 -8.49 -17.96 6.03
N PRO A 290 -8.18 -19.14 6.60
CA PRO A 290 -7.78 -19.23 8.00
C PRO A 290 -6.38 -18.65 8.27
N VAL A 291 -6.27 -17.81 9.29
CA VAL A 291 -4.97 -17.40 9.84
C VAL A 291 -4.67 -18.24 11.08
N TRP A 292 -3.59 -18.92 11.20
CA TRP A 292 -2.50 -19.12 10.25
C TRP A 292 -2.95 -20.06 9.14
N ASP A 293 -2.42 -19.86 7.92
CA ASP A 293 -2.81 -20.66 6.77
C ASP A 293 -2.74 -22.17 7.05
N MET A 294 -3.85 -22.87 6.79
CA MET A 294 -4.00 -24.30 6.97
C MET A 294 -4.42 -24.95 5.65
N PRO A 295 -3.48 -25.53 4.91
CA PRO A 295 -3.79 -26.16 3.64
C PRO A 295 -5.00 -27.09 3.69
N GLY A 296 -5.93 -26.90 2.77
CA GLY A 296 -7.18 -27.66 2.70
C GLY A 296 -8.29 -27.17 3.64
N ARG A 297 -8.14 -26.00 4.27
CA ARG A 297 -9.21 -25.30 4.97
C ARG A 297 -9.65 -24.07 4.22
N SER A 298 -10.95 -23.84 4.18
CA SER A 298 -11.62 -22.67 3.64
C SER A 298 -12.89 -22.47 4.44
N TYR A 299 -13.17 -21.25 4.85
CA TYR A 299 -14.44 -20.87 5.48
C TYR A 299 -15.40 -20.31 4.43
N HIS A 300 -16.68 -20.25 4.76
CA HIS A 300 -17.73 -19.70 3.90
C HIS A 300 -18.64 -18.77 4.68
N ASP A 301 -18.13 -18.17 5.74
CA ASP A 301 -18.91 -17.29 6.62
C ASP A 301 -19.15 -15.91 6.00
N TYR A 302 -18.29 -15.53 5.04
CA TYR A 302 -18.37 -14.27 4.30
C TYR A 302 -18.58 -14.50 2.79
N PHE A 303 -19.10 -15.67 2.43
CA PHE A 303 -19.35 -16.03 1.04
C PHE A 303 -20.81 -15.77 0.66
N LEU A 304 -21.04 -14.86 -0.29
CA LEU A 304 -22.37 -14.45 -0.81
C LEU A 304 -23.33 -13.99 0.28
N VAL A 305 -22.89 -13.06 1.11
CA VAL A 305 -23.66 -12.54 2.23
C VAL A 305 -24.20 -11.14 1.97
N SER A 306 -25.27 -10.76 2.68
CA SER A 306 -25.81 -9.40 2.68
C SER A 306 -24.86 -8.43 3.39
N PHE A 307 -25.03 -7.12 3.16
CA PHE A 307 -24.27 -6.09 3.87
C PHE A 307 -24.48 -6.17 5.39
N ASP A 308 -25.73 -6.48 5.80
CA ASP A 308 -26.08 -6.64 7.18
C ASP A 308 -25.30 -7.78 7.85
N THR A 309 -25.20 -8.93 7.21
CA THR A 309 -24.42 -10.08 7.70
C THR A 309 -22.92 -9.76 7.72
N MET A 310 -22.43 -9.13 6.65
CA MET A 310 -21.05 -8.66 6.56
C MET A 310 -20.72 -7.70 7.71
N ASN A 311 -21.64 -6.82 8.10
CA ASN A 311 -21.45 -5.81 9.13
C ASN A 311 -21.70 -6.32 10.57
N LYS A 312 -22.63 -7.28 10.75
CA LYS A 312 -23.07 -7.78 12.05
C LYS A 312 -22.38 -9.05 12.52
N ASN A 313 -21.45 -9.60 11.76
CA ASN A 313 -20.82 -10.87 12.14
C ASN A 313 -20.06 -10.72 13.46
N THR A 314 -20.78 -11.04 14.54
CA THR A 314 -20.36 -10.88 15.94
C THR A 314 -19.28 -11.86 16.38
N LEU A 315 -18.97 -12.86 15.55
CA LEU A 315 -17.99 -13.90 15.90
C LEU A 315 -16.59 -13.34 16.14
N ILE A 316 -16.32 -12.11 15.69
CA ILE A 316 -15.02 -11.49 15.82
C ILE A 316 -15.14 -10.02 16.26
N ASN A 317 -15.92 -9.64 17.23
CA ASN A 317 -15.88 -8.26 17.73
C ASN A 317 -15.74 -7.16 16.64
N HIS A 318 -16.32 -7.40 15.45
CA HIS A 318 -16.42 -6.44 14.36
C HIS A 318 -17.52 -5.42 14.67
N THR A 319 -17.48 -4.86 15.86
CA THR A 319 -18.24 -3.67 16.23
C THR A 319 -17.69 -2.43 15.53
N LYS A 320 -16.73 -2.58 14.63
CA LYS A 320 -16.24 -1.48 13.85
C LYS A 320 -17.14 -1.30 12.64
N ASP A 321 -17.82 -0.25 12.72
CA ASP A 321 -18.65 0.42 11.78
C ASP A 321 -18.03 0.43 10.37
N ARG A 322 -18.63 -0.27 9.43
CA ARG A 322 -18.33 -0.20 7.99
C ARG A 322 -19.22 0.82 7.29
N THR A 323 -19.78 1.79 8.01
CA THR A 323 -20.56 2.88 7.42
C THR A 323 -19.73 3.79 6.54
N ASP A 324 -18.39 3.68 6.63
CA ASP A 324 -17.43 4.33 5.74
C ASP A 324 -17.09 3.50 4.49
N MET A 325 -17.81 2.40 4.23
CA MET A 325 -17.58 1.57 3.05
C MET A 325 -17.70 2.39 1.76
N VAL A 326 -16.71 2.26 0.91
CA VAL A 326 -16.69 2.83 -0.43
C VAL A 326 -16.46 1.75 -1.47
N VAL A 327 -16.97 1.96 -2.67
CA VAL A 327 -16.68 1.13 -3.84
C VAL A 327 -15.48 1.76 -4.55
N SER A 328 -14.33 1.08 -4.56
CA SER A 328 -13.07 1.59 -5.12
C SER A 328 -12.85 1.20 -6.59
N ALA A 329 -13.41 0.07 -7.01
CA ALA A 329 -13.44 -0.40 -8.40
C ALA A 329 -14.78 -1.05 -8.69
N GLN A 330 -15.27 -0.93 -9.92
CA GLN A 330 -16.56 -1.50 -10.33
C GLN A 330 -16.54 -1.88 -11.80
N TRP A 331 -17.20 -3.00 -12.11
CA TRP A 331 -17.43 -3.49 -13.47
C TRP A 331 -18.88 -3.91 -13.65
N GLY A 332 -19.47 -3.59 -14.80
CA GLY A 332 -20.86 -3.89 -15.11
C GLY A 332 -21.84 -2.95 -14.43
N ASP A 333 -22.87 -3.50 -13.80
CA ASP A 333 -23.96 -2.72 -13.20
C ASP A 333 -23.51 -1.92 -11.98
N THR A 334 -24.11 -0.77 -11.78
CA THR A 334 -23.86 0.07 -10.58
C THR A 334 -24.31 -0.66 -9.32
N TYR A 335 -23.45 -0.69 -8.31
CA TYR A 335 -23.74 -1.30 -7.02
C TYR A 335 -24.89 -0.60 -6.33
N THR A 336 -25.77 -1.42 -5.76
CA THR A 336 -26.78 -0.99 -4.79
C THR A 336 -26.65 -1.87 -3.55
N THR A 337 -27.02 -1.36 -2.38
CA THR A 337 -26.83 -2.08 -1.10
C THR A 337 -27.30 -3.53 -1.18
N ALA A 338 -26.42 -4.45 -0.83
CA ALA A 338 -26.69 -5.89 -0.79
C ALA A 338 -27.56 -6.24 0.41
N VAL A 339 -28.84 -6.49 0.17
CA VAL A 339 -29.84 -6.79 1.23
C VAL A 339 -30.37 -8.22 1.18
N ASP A 340 -30.00 -8.98 0.15
CA ASP A 340 -30.52 -10.33 -0.05
C ASP A 340 -29.72 -11.37 0.75
N THR A 341 -30.42 -12.30 1.40
CA THR A 341 -29.87 -13.33 2.28
C THR A 341 -30.03 -14.75 1.72
N THR A 342 -30.35 -14.87 0.42
CA THR A 342 -30.65 -16.17 -0.24
C THR A 342 -29.55 -17.21 -0.07
N TYR A 343 -28.30 -16.79 0.07
CA TYR A 343 -27.13 -17.67 0.14
C TYR A 343 -26.56 -17.85 1.54
N GLU A 344 -27.09 -17.17 2.55
CA GLU A 344 -26.59 -17.20 3.93
C GLU A 344 -26.93 -18.50 4.69
N SER A 345 -27.88 -19.28 4.19
CA SER A 345 -28.26 -20.55 4.80
C SER A 345 -28.83 -21.53 3.78
N GLY A 346 -28.80 -22.81 4.11
CA GLY A 346 -29.42 -23.87 3.31
C GLY A 346 -28.70 -24.24 2.01
N LYS A 347 -27.53 -23.69 1.78
CA LYS A 347 -26.64 -24.07 0.67
C LYS A 347 -25.64 -25.12 1.14
N PHE A 348 -25.14 -25.93 0.18
CA PHE A 348 -24.26 -27.05 0.53
C PHE A 348 -22.91 -26.58 1.12
N TRP A 349 -22.48 -25.36 0.86
CA TRP A 349 -21.25 -24.78 1.41
C TRP A 349 -21.42 -24.18 2.82
N ASN A 350 -22.67 -23.87 3.23
CA ASN A 350 -22.86 -23.23 4.53
C ASN A 350 -22.38 -24.13 5.68
N GLY A 351 -21.51 -23.58 6.53
CA GLY A 351 -20.91 -24.28 7.66
C GLY A 351 -19.82 -25.28 7.31
N ILE A 352 -19.40 -25.37 6.05
CA ILE A 352 -18.21 -26.13 5.66
C ILE A 352 -16.97 -25.29 5.97
N GLU A 353 -16.01 -25.87 6.69
CA GLU A 353 -14.72 -25.24 7.07
C GLU A 353 -13.53 -25.89 6.33
N LYS A 354 -13.80 -26.49 5.19
CA LYS A 354 -12.86 -27.23 4.38
C LYS A 354 -12.96 -26.75 2.94
N ALA A 355 -11.86 -26.81 2.22
CA ALA A 355 -11.86 -26.57 0.79
C ALA A 355 -12.84 -27.50 0.06
N ILE A 356 -13.54 -26.95 -0.92
CA ILE A 356 -14.51 -27.66 -1.77
C ILE A 356 -13.98 -27.63 -3.21
N PHE A 357 -14.07 -28.73 -3.92
CA PHE A 357 -13.49 -28.86 -5.26
C PHE A 357 -14.55 -29.18 -6.30
N TYR A 358 -14.46 -28.52 -7.45
CA TYR A 358 -15.35 -28.77 -8.60
C TYR A 358 -14.67 -29.64 -9.66
N LYS A 359 -15.42 -30.58 -10.21
CA LYS A 359 -15.02 -31.34 -11.39
C LYS A 359 -16.24 -31.97 -12.10
N ASP A 360 -16.28 -31.80 -13.41
CA ASP A 360 -17.24 -32.47 -14.31
C ASP A 360 -18.70 -32.33 -13.88
N GLY A 361 -19.12 -31.12 -13.45
CA GLY A 361 -20.52 -30.84 -13.03
C GLY A 361 -20.83 -31.21 -11.58
N TYR A 362 -19.82 -31.55 -10.78
CA TYR A 362 -19.99 -31.93 -9.39
C TYR A 362 -19.02 -31.22 -8.45
N TRP A 363 -19.51 -30.93 -7.25
CA TRP A 363 -18.73 -30.44 -6.12
C TRP A 363 -18.35 -31.58 -5.18
N TYR A 364 -17.13 -31.59 -4.72
CA TYR A 364 -16.60 -32.57 -3.79
C TYR A 364 -16.26 -31.91 -2.47
N SER A 365 -16.77 -32.44 -1.37
CA SER A 365 -16.57 -31.91 -0.03
C SER A 365 -16.39 -33.03 0.99
N ILE A 366 -15.90 -32.68 2.18
CA ILE A 366 -15.85 -33.58 3.32
C ILE A 366 -16.69 -32.99 4.48
N SER A 367 -17.49 -33.80 5.11
CA SER A 367 -18.37 -33.41 6.21
C SER A 367 -18.31 -34.39 7.36
N GLU A 368 -18.81 -33.97 8.54
CA GLU A 368 -19.07 -34.94 9.62
C GLU A 368 -20.07 -36.01 9.18
N GLY A 369 -19.85 -37.24 9.62
CA GLY A 369 -20.79 -38.32 9.44
C GLY A 369 -21.80 -38.40 10.59
N SER A 370 -22.23 -39.61 10.90
CA SER A 370 -23.23 -39.86 11.98
C SER A 370 -22.70 -39.66 13.39
N SER A 371 -21.39 -39.51 13.56
CA SER A 371 -20.71 -39.31 14.85
C SER A 371 -19.58 -38.30 14.71
N LYS A 372 -19.09 -37.74 15.82
CA LYS A 372 -17.94 -36.82 15.88
C LYS A 372 -16.60 -37.46 15.47
N THR A 373 -16.59 -38.77 15.24
CA THR A 373 -15.42 -39.55 14.78
C THR A 373 -15.66 -40.22 13.43
N SER A 374 -16.74 -39.85 12.73
CA SER A 374 -17.02 -40.35 11.38
C SER A 374 -17.08 -39.20 10.38
N PHE A 375 -16.72 -39.44 9.13
CA PHE A 375 -16.76 -38.46 8.07
C PHE A 375 -17.33 -39.06 6.79
N ASN A 376 -17.88 -38.17 5.96
CA ASN A 376 -18.35 -38.51 4.62
C ASN A 376 -17.58 -37.66 3.59
N ILE A 377 -17.13 -38.29 2.53
CA ILE A 377 -16.72 -37.65 1.30
C ILE A 377 -17.94 -37.59 0.38
N ASN A 378 -18.33 -36.39 0.02
CA ASN A 378 -19.56 -36.10 -0.70
C ASN A 378 -19.26 -35.73 -2.16
N LYS A 379 -20.18 -36.11 -3.04
CA LYS A 379 -20.29 -35.63 -4.41
C LYS A 379 -21.63 -34.95 -4.59
N TYR A 380 -21.63 -33.62 -4.76
CA TYR A 380 -22.83 -32.83 -4.82
C TYR A 380 -23.02 -32.24 -6.23
N GLN A 381 -24.21 -32.32 -6.77
CA GLN A 381 -24.59 -31.71 -8.03
C GLN A 381 -25.50 -30.51 -7.77
N TYR A 382 -24.99 -29.30 -8.01
CA TYR A 382 -25.69 -28.06 -7.68
C TYR A 382 -26.99 -27.92 -8.47
N SER A 383 -26.96 -28.15 -9.77
CA SER A 383 -28.12 -28.01 -10.66
C SER A 383 -29.32 -28.88 -10.29
N THR A 384 -29.11 -30.01 -9.65
CA THR A 384 -30.17 -30.98 -9.24
C THR A 384 -30.39 -31.01 -7.73
N ASN A 385 -29.54 -30.35 -6.97
CA ASN A 385 -29.52 -30.35 -5.51
C ASN A 385 -29.39 -31.77 -4.92
N ILE A 386 -28.60 -32.64 -5.57
CA ILE A 386 -28.41 -34.02 -5.15
C ILE A 386 -27.02 -34.20 -4.55
N ASN A 387 -27.00 -34.67 -3.28
CA ASN A 387 -25.78 -35.09 -2.61
C ASN A 387 -25.67 -36.60 -2.59
N LYS A 388 -24.54 -37.15 -3.03
CA LYS A 388 -24.19 -38.56 -2.96
C LYS A 388 -22.96 -38.73 -2.09
N VAL A 389 -23.05 -39.57 -1.06
CA VAL A 389 -21.86 -39.97 -0.31
C VAL A 389 -21.07 -40.98 -1.15
N LEU A 390 -19.83 -40.62 -1.46
CA LEU A 390 -18.89 -41.48 -2.19
C LEU A 390 -18.19 -42.45 -1.27
N TYR A 391 -17.78 -41.99 -0.10
CA TYR A 391 -17.04 -42.76 0.89
C TYR A 391 -17.39 -42.29 2.30
N SER A 392 -17.53 -43.23 3.23
CA SER A 392 -17.68 -42.96 4.65
C SER A 392 -16.54 -43.63 5.42
N GLY A 393 -15.91 -42.87 6.29
CA GLY A 393 -14.81 -43.36 7.10
C GLY A 393 -14.94 -42.98 8.57
N THR A 394 -14.06 -43.56 9.39
CA THR A 394 -13.89 -43.13 10.78
C THR A 394 -12.51 -42.55 10.97
N ALA A 395 -12.43 -41.49 11.77
CA ALA A 395 -11.19 -40.80 12.07
C ALA A 395 -11.24 -40.21 13.48
N LYS A 396 -10.24 -40.51 14.28
CA LYS A 396 -10.17 -40.09 15.69
C LYS A 396 -8.86 -39.40 15.95
N TRP A 397 -8.89 -38.05 15.95
CA TRP A 397 -7.71 -37.25 16.25
C TRP A 397 -7.38 -37.30 17.73
N THR A 398 -6.34 -38.05 18.08
CA THR A 398 -5.94 -38.29 19.46
C THR A 398 -5.18 -37.09 20.03
N THR A 399 -5.35 -36.85 21.33
CA THR A 399 -4.54 -35.86 22.06
C THR A 399 -3.29 -36.52 22.65
N PRO A 400 -2.23 -35.76 22.94
CA PRO A 400 -1.05 -36.30 23.65
C PRO A 400 -1.35 -36.96 25.00
N SER A 401 -2.45 -36.53 25.65
CA SER A 401 -2.91 -37.09 26.92
C SER A 401 -3.77 -38.36 26.79
N GLY A 402 -3.93 -38.91 25.57
CA GLY A 402 -4.71 -40.14 25.35
C GLY A 402 -6.21 -39.91 25.12
N GLY A 403 -6.70 -38.67 25.17
CA GLY A 403 -8.05 -38.30 24.77
C GLY A 403 -8.19 -38.17 23.24
N TYR A 404 -9.24 -37.48 22.79
CA TYR A 404 -9.36 -37.09 21.37
C TYR A 404 -10.09 -35.76 21.21
N TYR A 405 -9.82 -35.06 20.12
CA TYR A 405 -10.54 -33.86 19.70
C TYR A 405 -11.85 -34.28 19.01
N PRO A 406 -13.02 -33.84 19.52
CA PRO A 406 -14.29 -34.16 18.85
C PRO A 406 -14.41 -33.31 17.58
N GLY A 407 -14.70 -33.97 16.46
CA GLY A 407 -14.90 -33.36 15.15
C GLY A 407 -14.05 -34.01 14.05
N VAL A 408 -14.32 -33.60 12.84
CA VAL A 408 -13.61 -34.06 11.63
C VAL A 408 -12.63 -32.99 11.18
N TYR A 409 -11.34 -33.29 11.25
CA TYR A 409 -10.25 -32.39 10.86
C TYR A 409 -9.57 -32.85 9.56
N SER A 410 -10.19 -33.75 8.83
CA SER A 410 -9.72 -34.18 7.49
C SER A 410 -9.71 -33.00 6.54
N SER A 411 -8.67 -32.93 5.70
CA SER A 411 -8.63 -32.09 4.51
C SER A 411 -8.84 -32.95 3.28
N ILE A 412 -9.34 -32.34 2.20
CA ILE A 412 -9.40 -32.98 0.88
C ILE A 412 -8.65 -32.13 -0.14
N TYR A 413 -8.19 -32.79 -1.22
CA TYR A 413 -7.61 -32.14 -2.38
C TYR A 413 -7.94 -32.96 -3.62
N LEU A 414 -8.50 -32.31 -4.65
CA LEU A 414 -8.88 -32.99 -5.89
C LEU A 414 -7.88 -32.68 -7.00
N ARG A 415 -7.39 -33.71 -7.66
CA ARG A 415 -6.56 -33.56 -8.85
C ARG A 415 -6.80 -34.68 -9.86
N GLY A 416 -7.20 -34.30 -11.07
CA GLY A 416 -7.65 -35.25 -12.08
C GLY A 416 -8.81 -36.09 -11.55
N ASP A 417 -8.75 -37.41 -11.65
CA ASP A 417 -9.78 -38.30 -11.15
C ASP A 417 -9.52 -38.84 -9.73
N ASN A 418 -8.49 -38.32 -9.07
CA ASN A 418 -8.15 -38.72 -7.72
C ASN A 418 -8.50 -37.64 -6.72
N LEU A 419 -9.25 -37.98 -5.68
CA LEU A 419 -9.49 -37.15 -4.51
C LEU A 419 -8.62 -37.69 -3.37
N TYR A 420 -7.77 -36.85 -2.86
CA TYR A 420 -6.88 -37.10 -1.73
C TYR A 420 -7.56 -36.65 -0.46
N PHE A 421 -7.38 -37.35 0.64
CA PHE A 421 -7.93 -36.94 1.93
C PHE A 421 -7.07 -37.45 3.09
N THR A 422 -7.13 -36.70 4.19
CA THR A 422 -6.38 -37.05 5.40
C THR A 422 -7.24 -37.79 6.41
N THR A 423 -6.60 -38.73 7.11
CA THR A 423 -7.05 -39.26 8.41
C THR A 423 -6.01 -38.86 9.47
N PRO A 424 -6.22 -39.10 10.75
CA PRO A 424 -5.23 -38.81 11.77
C PRO A 424 -3.85 -39.41 11.51
N ASP A 425 -3.82 -40.58 10.88
CA ASP A 425 -2.63 -41.40 10.72
C ASP A 425 -2.09 -41.40 9.28
N SER A 426 -2.92 -41.05 8.30
CA SER A 426 -2.55 -41.29 6.90
C SER A 426 -3.11 -40.25 5.94
N LEU A 427 -2.38 -40.07 4.83
CA LEU A 427 -2.87 -39.47 3.60
C LEU A 427 -3.33 -40.58 2.67
N ASN A 428 -4.56 -40.48 2.21
CA ASN A 428 -5.22 -41.49 1.37
C ASN A 428 -5.70 -40.85 0.07
N LYS A 429 -5.98 -41.69 -0.95
CA LYS A 429 -6.67 -41.27 -2.15
C LYS A 429 -7.81 -42.20 -2.52
N ILE A 430 -8.81 -41.67 -3.19
CA ILE A 430 -9.87 -42.40 -3.85
C ILE A 430 -9.97 -41.98 -5.31
N ASP A 431 -10.35 -42.93 -6.20
CA ASP A 431 -10.73 -42.63 -7.57
C ASP A 431 -12.22 -42.26 -7.60
N ILE A 432 -12.54 -41.02 -7.98
CA ILE A 432 -13.93 -40.49 -8.00
C ILE A 432 -14.74 -41.02 -9.18
N THR A 433 -14.13 -41.67 -10.12
CA THR A 433 -14.81 -42.31 -11.29
C THR A 433 -15.19 -43.77 -11.01
N SER A 434 -14.58 -44.36 -9.99
CA SER A 434 -14.82 -45.77 -9.63
C SER A 434 -16.23 -45.97 -9.10
N THR A 435 -16.84 -47.06 -9.52
CA THR A 435 -18.14 -47.51 -8.99
C THR A 435 -18.02 -48.12 -7.59
N ASN A 436 -16.84 -48.63 -7.25
CA ASN A 436 -16.53 -49.17 -5.93
C ASN A 436 -15.35 -48.36 -5.35
N VAL A 437 -15.65 -47.33 -4.58
CA VAL A 437 -14.69 -46.40 -4.05
C VAL A 437 -13.97 -47.04 -2.85
N THR A 438 -12.69 -47.40 -3.05
CA THR A 438 -11.84 -47.97 -2.00
C THR A 438 -10.63 -47.04 -1.79
N PRO A 439 -10.34 -46.59 -0.57
CA PRO A 439 -9.17 -45.76 -0.29
C PRO A 439 -7.86 -46.56 -0.53
N THR A 440 -6.87 -45.87 -1.07
CA THR A 440 -5.49 -46.30 -1.15
C THR A 440 -4.67 -45.43 -0.22
N GLU A 441 -4.01 -46.03 0.78
CA GLU A 441 -3.08 -45.29 1.66
C GLU A 441 -1.81 -44.96 0.88
N LEU A 442 -1.43 -43.68 0.92
CA LEU A 442 -0.23 -43.18 0.26
C LEU A 442 0.91 -42.90 1.25
N ILE A 443 0.56 -42.37 2.40
CA ILE A 443 1.47 -42.06 3.49
C ILE A 443 0.82 -42.54 4.78
N ASN A 444 1.60 -43.22 5.61
CA ASN A 444 1.23 -43.48 7.00
C ASN A 444 2.27 -42.83 7.91
N ILE A 445 1.85 -41.78 8.65
CA ILE A 445 2.76 -41.00 9.46
C ILE A 445 3.35 -41.78 10.65
N ARG A 446 2.66 -42.86 11.10
CA ARG A 446 3.16 -43.72 12.18
C ARG A 446 4.35 -44.54 11.73
N THR A 447 4.29 -45.11 10.55
CA THR A 447 5.37 -45.95 9.98
C THR A 447 6.47 -45.11 9.33
N GLN A 448 6.11 -44.03 8.63
CA GLN A 448 7.07 -43.26 7.85
C GLN A 448 7.90 -42.29 8.70
N TYR A 449 7.30 -41.70 9.74
CA TYR A 449 7.93 -40.67 10.58
C TYR A 449 8.03 -41.09 12.03
N ASN A 450 7.69 -42.35 12.38
CA ASN A 450 7.61 -42.83 13.76
C ASN A 450 6.83 -41.85 14.68
N SER A 451 5.76 -41.27 14.12
CA SER A 451 4.96 -40.24 14.80
C SER A 451 4.24 -40.86 16.00
N SER A 452 4.39 -40.24 17.19
CA SER A 452 3.75 -40.73 18.43
C SER A 452 2.23 -40.56 18.38
N THR A 453 1.55 -41.37 19.19
CA THR A 453 0.11 -41.15 19.45
C THR A 453 -0.07 -39.74 20.01
N GLY A 454 -1.05 -38.98 19.44
CA GLY A 454 -1.28 -37.58 19.77
C GLY A 454 -0.78 -36.58 18.71
N ASN A 455 0.26 -36.92 17.94
CA ASN A 455 0.65 -36.18 16.75
C ASN A 455 -0.13 -36.74 15.55
N ASN A 456 -0.96 -35.91 14.92
CA ASN A 456 -1.86 -36.36 13.85
C ASN A 456 -1.65 -35.51 12.60
N LEU A 457 -2.10 -36.00 11.46
CA LEU A 457 -2.15 -35.29 10.21
C LEU A 457 -3.41 -34.45 10.16
N TYR A 458 -3.28 -33.12 10.22
CA TYR A 458 -4.39 -32.17 10.33
C TYR A 458 -4.67 -31.35 9.08
N ALA A 459 -3.70 -31.18 8.20
CA ALA A 459 -3.84 -30.35 7.05
C ALA A 459 -3.20 -31.04 5.82
N PHE A 460 -3.81 -30.86 4.67
CA PHE A 460 -3.26 -31.26 3.38
C PHE A 460 -3.88 -30.40 2.29
N GLY A 461 -3.05 -29.80 1.47
CA GLY A 461 -3.49 -28.92 0.39
C GLY A 461 -2.32 -28.22 -0.28
N GLU A 462 -2.65 -27.26 -1.12
CA GLU A 462 -1.66 -26.39 -1.78
C GLU A 462 -1.28 -25.23 -0.86
N GLN A 463 0.02 -24.93 -0.77
CA GLN A 463 0.55 -23.77 -0.07
C GLN A 463 1.81 -23.29 -0.79
N TYR A 464 1.87 -22.00 -1.13
CA TYR A 464 2.97 -21.42 -1.92
C TYR A 464 3.31 -22.24 -3.19
N GLY A 465 2.27 -22.70 -3.89
CA GLY A 465 2.40 -23.49 -5.12
C GLY A 465 2.90 -24.93 -4.91
N LYS A 466 2.93 -25.43 -3.69
CA LYS A 466 3.36 -26.80 -3.36
C LYS A 466 2.26 -27.53 -2.60
N LEU A 467 2.12 -28.83 -2.85
CA LEU A 467 1.29 -29.66 -2.00
C LEU A 467 2.06 -29.99 -0.72
N VAL A 468 1.45 -29.69 0.41
CA VAL A 468 2.05 -29.92 1.72
C VAL A 468 1.06 -30.59 2.66
N TYR A 469 1.56 -31.25 3.70
CA TYR A 469 0.78 -31.75 4.82
C TYR A 469 1.45 -31.46 6.14
N PHE A 470 0.63 -31.28 7.17
CA PHE A 470 1.10 -30.90 8.50
C PHE A 470 0.82 -31.99 9.53
N ILE A 471 1.86 -32.31 10.32
CA ILE A 471 1.76 -33.20 11.46
C ILE A 471 1.93 -32.39 12.73
N THR A 472 0.92 -32.45 13.60
CA THR A 472 0.91 -31.72 14.87
C THR A 472 0.05 -32.43 15.92
N ASP A 473 0.15 -32.02 17.16
CA ASP A 473 -0.63 -32.54 18.30
C ASP A 473 -1.97 -31.79 18.52
N SER A 474 -2.25 -30.77 17.73
CA SER A 474 -3.42 -29.89 17.87
C SER A 474 -4.04 -29.53 16.51
N PRO A 475 -5.39 -29.49 16.43
CA PRO A 475 -6.06 -28.98 15.25
C PRO A 475 -5.88 -27.46 15.06
N ASN A 476 -5.31 -26.78 16.06
CA ASN A 476 -4.92 -25.37 16.01
C ASN A 476 -3.46 -25.24 15.71
N ILE A 477 -3.16 -24.91 14.48
CA ILE A 477 -1.80 -24.57 14.10
C ILE A 477 -1.46 -23.21 14.71
N LYS A 478 -0.28 -23.14 15.32
CA LYS A 478 0.25 -21.89 15.87
C LYS A 478 1.63 -21.64 15.31
N LYS A 479 1.86 -20.39 14.96
CA LYS A 479 3.19 -19.83 14.79
C LYS A 479 3.41 -18.84 15.93
N THR A 480 4.43 -19.04 16.72
CA THR A 480 4.79 -18.13 17.81
C THR A 480 5.96 -17.26 17.37
N LYS A 481 5.88 -15.97 17.65
CA LYS A 481 6.97 -15.05 17.31
C LYS A 481 8.23 -15.46 18.08
N ASP A 482 9.35 -15.57 17.37
CA ASP A 482 10.63 -15.89 17.98
C ASP A 482 11.05 -14.76 18.92
N SER A 483 11.33 -15.08 20.18
CA SER A 483 11.75 -14.11 21.18
C SER A 483 13.15 -13.55 20.93
N SER A 484 13.99 -14.27 20.17
CA SER A 484 15.35 -13.89 19.83
C SER A 484 15.47 -13.18 18.47
N ASN A 485 14.48 -13.36 17.60
CA ASN A 485 14.44 -12.75 16.27
C ASN A 485 13.03 -12.36 15.88
N SER A 486 12.72 -11.07 16.01
CA SER A 486 11.36 -10.53 15.78
C SER A 486 10.82 -10.69 14.36
N SER A 487 11.69 -11.05 13.39
CA SER A 487 11.28 -11.34 11.99
C SER A 487 11.03 -12.82 11.72
N LYS A 488 11.18 -13.70 12.72
CA LYS A 488 10.95 -15.15 12.61
C LYS A 488 9.77 -15.60 13.45
N TYR A 489 9.09 -16.62 12.94
CA TYR A 489 8.02 -17.33 13.63
C TYR A 489 8.39 -18.79 13.77
N ASN A 490 8.24 -19.32 14.98
CA ASN A 490 8.41 -20.73 15.27
C ASN A 490 7.11 -21.47 14.95
N LYS A 491 7.19 -22.51 14.12
CA LYS A 491 6.06 -23.38 13.77
C LYS A 491 5.89 -24.44 14.85
N GLU A 492 4.70 -24.60 15.39
CA GLU A 492 4.34 -25.67 16.34
C GLU A 492 3.85 -26.92 15.61
N TYR A 493 4.35 -27.17 14.39
CA TYR A 493 3.98 -28.30 13.54
C TYR A 493 5.12 -28.69 12.62
N ALA A 494 5.16 -29.96 12.23
CA ALA A 494 6.03 -30.45 11.19
C ALA A 494 5.33 -30.35 9.82
N GLU A 495 5.98 -29.71 8.87
CA GLU A 495 5.50 -29.52 7.50
C GLU A 495 6.28 -30.38 6.54
N TYR A 496 5.59 -31.07 5.66
CA TYR A 496 6.16 -31.97 4.66
C TYR A 496 5.58 -31.67 3.30
N THR A 497 6.42 -31.67 2.27
CA THR A 497 5.97 -31.58 0.88
C THR A 497 5.50 -32.92 0.39
N PHE A 498 4.35 -32.94 -0.29
CA PHE A 498 3.82 -34.13 -0.94
C PHE A 498 4.02 -34.01 -2.46
N GLU A 499 4.76 -34.95 -3.04
CA GLU A 499 4.94 -35.03 -4.48
C GLU A 499 3.99 -36.06 -5.10
N MET A 500 3.05 -35.60 -5.88
CA MET A 500 2.12 -36.48 -6.58
C MET A 500 2.74 -37.10 -7.80
N CYS A 501 2.48 -38.38 -7.99
CA CYS A 501 2.76 -39.08 -9.25
C CYS A 501 1.73 -38.75 -10.32
N ILE A 502 1.94 -37.62 -11.02
CA ILE A 502 1.11 -37.24 -12.17
C ILE A 502 1.78 -37.57 -13.48
N SER A 503 3.06 -37.55 -13.46
CA SER A 503 3.98 -38.25 -14.34
C SER A 503 4.80 -39.17 -13.43
N HIS A 504 5.02 -40.41 -13.80
CA HIS A 504 5.82 -41.34 -12.98
C HIS A 504 7.06 -40.65 -12.48
N LYS A 505 7.19 -40.54 -11.15
CA LYS A 505 8.44 -40.10 -10.54
C LYS A 505 9.36 -41.32 -10.56
N TRP A 506 10.14 -41.38 -11.61
CA TRP A 506 11.15 -42.40 -11.76
C TRP A 506 12.21 -42.19 -10.66
N ASP A 507 12.65 -43.25 -10.03
CA ASP A 507 13.81 -43.23 -9.15
C ASP A 507 15.04 -42.66 -9.92
N ALA A 508 16.15 -42.52 -9.23
CA ALA A 508 17.39 -42.08 -9.87
C ALA A 508 17.83 -43.00 -11.02
N GLY A 509 17.14 -44.12 -11.17
CA GLY A 509 17.43 -45.21 -12.10
C GLY A 509 18.77 -45.87 -11.80
N VAL A 510 18.82 -47.18 -11.91
CA VAL A 510 20.05 -47.95 -11.77
C VAL A 510 20.64 -48.14 -13.15
N VAL A 511 21.87 -47.73 -13.35
CA VAL A 511 22.61 -48.04 -14.56
C VAL A 511 22.91 -49.52 -14.54
N THR A 512 22.28 -50.28 -15.40
CA THR A 512 22.48 -51.71 -15.58
C THR A 512 23.63 -52.04 -16.51
N LYS A 513 24.03 -51.04 -17.33
CA LYS A 513 25.21 -51.05 -18.18
C LYS A 513 25.75 -49.64 -18.36
N GLU A 514 26.97 -49.39 -17.96
CA GLU A 514 27.60 -48.07 -18.13
C GLU A 514 27.88 -47.76 -19.59
N PRO A 515 27.59 -46.54 -20.08
CA PRO A 515 28.02 -46.13 -21.41
C PRO A 515 29.52 -45.85 -21.40
N THR A 516 30.18 -46.22 -22.48
CA THR A 516 31.57 -45.78 -22.71
C THR A 516 31.62 -44.83 -23.90
N TYR A 517 32.75 -44.30 -24.23
CA TYR A 517 32.92 -43.52 -25.45
C TYR A 517 32.71 -44.33 -26.73
N THR A 518 32.65 -45.66 -26.62
CA THR A 518 32.49 -46.62 -27.72
C THR A 518 31.21 -47.43 -27.69
N SER A 519 30.50 -47.51 -26.57
CA SER A 519 29.25 -48.28 -26.41
C SER A 519 28.15 -47.54 -25.66
N THR A 520 26.90 -47.81 -25.98
CA THR A 520 25.73 -47.33 -25.25
C THR A 520 25.61 -48.07 -23.90
N GLY A 521 25.18 -47.33 -22.87
CA GLY A 521 24.76 -47.88 -21.59
C GLY A 521 23.25 -48.19 -21.58
N THR A 522 22.75 -48.75 -20.49
CA THR A 522 21.32 -48.97 -20.22
C THR A 522 21.06 -48.58 -18.78
N LYS A 523 20.00 -47.79 -18.57
CA LYS A 523 19.54 -47.37 -17.27
C LYS A 523 18.09 -47.81 -17.04
N LYS A 524 17.83 -48.50 -15.95
CA LYS A 524 16.51 -48.93 -15.53
C LYS A 524 16.02 -47.98 -14.43
N TYR A 525 14.84 -47.46 -14.60
CA TYR A 525 14.15 -46.60 -13.64
C TYR A 525 12.96 -47.32 -13.04
N THR A 526 12.72 -47.13 -11.78
CA THR A 526 11.52 -47.60 -11.09
C THR A 526 10.77 -46.38 -10.58
N CYS A 527 9.48 -46.28 -10.84
CA CYS A 527 8.69 -45.22 -10.25
C CYS A 527 8.59 -45.42 -8.75
N THR A 528 9.11 -44.46 -7.97
CA THR A 528 9.14 -44.51 -6.51
C THR A 528 7.74 -44.54 -5.90
N ASN A 529 6.74 -44.07 -6.65
CA ASN A 529 5.37 -43.90 -6.14
C ASN A 529 4.43 -45.02 -6.60
N CYS A 530 4.74 -45.74 -7.68
CA CYS A 530 3.86 -46.76 -8.20
C CYS A 530 4.58 -48.11 -8.53
N GLY A 531 5.92 -48.14 -8.43
CA GLY A 531 6.70 -49.35 -8.71
C GLY A 531 6.86 -49.71 -10.19
N GLU A 532 6.26 -48.95 -11.12
CA GLU A 532 6.41 -49.16 -12.56
C GLU A 532 7.86 -48.94 -13.00
N THR A 533 8.32 -49.77 -14.00
CA THR A 533 9.72 -49.71 -14.45
C THR A 533 9.80 -49.36 -15.93
N LYS A 534 10.77 -48.48 -16.28
CA LYS A 534 11.15 -48.21 -17.69
C LYS A 534 12.66 -48.39 -17.84
N THR A 535 13.09 -48.71 -19.06
CA THR A 535 14.51 -48.72 -19.44
C THR A 535 14.79 -47.68 -20.49
N GLU A 536 15.90 -46.94 -20.32
CA GLU A 536 16.39 -46.01 -21.32
C GLU A 536 17.79 -46.39 -21.76
N THR A 537 18.04 -46.20 -23.05
CA THR A 537 19.38 -46.41 -23.62
C THR A 537 20.22 -45.17 -23.31
N ILE A 538 21.32 -45.34 -22.60
CA ILE A 538 22.29 -44.29 -22.39
C ILE A 538 23.16 -44.22 -23.66
N ALA A 539 23.12 -43.07 -24.30
CA ALA A 539 23.96 -42.82 -25.48
C ALA A 539 25.45 -42.99 -25.13
N LYS A 540 26.24 -43.39 -26.14
CA LYS A 540 27.70 -43.41 -26.00
C LYS A 540 28.17 -42.08 -25.44
N LEU A 541 29.18 -42.14 -24.58
CA LEU A 541 29.87 -40.95 -24.13
C LEU A 541 30.50 -40.24 -25.36
N VAL A 542 29.82 -39.23 -25.85
CA VAL A 542 30.33 -38.38 -26.93
C VAL A 542 30.90 -37.17 -26.25
N CYS A 543 32.15 -36.93 -26.44
CA CYS A 543 32.82 -35.68 -25.95
C CYS A 543 32.42 -34.46 -26.78
N THR A 544 31.11 -34.40 -27.15
CA THR A 544 30.52 -33.22 -27.84
C THR A 544 29.96 -32.19 -26.88
N SER A 545 29.72 -32.53 -25.61
CA SER A 545 29.44 -31.62 -24.52
C SER A 545 30.53 -31.75 -23.47
N HIS A 546 31.47 -30.83 -23.49
CA HIS A 546 32.54 -30.78 -22.53
C HIS A 546 31.98 -30.46 -21.14
N VAL A 547 32.19 -31.33 -20.17
CA VAL A 547 31.94 -31.01 -18.76
C VAL A 547 33.14 -30.17 -18.30
N TRP A 548 32.89 -28.88 -18.16
CA TRP A 548 33.94 -27.97 -17.77
C TRP A 548 34.10 -27.96 -16.25
N ASP A 549 35.34 -27.90 -15.80
CA ASP A 549 35.67 -27.66 -14.40
C ASP A 549 35.15 -26.31 -13.91
N ALA A 550 35.38 -26.00 -12.65
CA ALA A 550 34.98 -24.71 -12.07
C ALA A 550 35.71 -23.52 -12.74
N GLY A 551 36.68 -23.79 -13.56
CA GLY A 551 37.52 -22.80 -14.28
C GLY A 551 38.39 -21.97 -13.34
N VAL A 552 39.53 -21.53 -13.86
CA VAL A 552 40.51 -20.68 -13.17
C VAL A 552 40.45 -19.29 -13.76
N VAL A 553 40.46 -18.26 -12.93
CA VAL A 553 40.56 -16.87 -13.39
C VAL A 553 42.02 -16.59 -13.75
N THR A 554 42.30 -16.57 -15.00
CA THR A 554 43.67 -16.27 -15.52
C THR A 554 43.95 -14.77 -15.58
N LYS A 555 42.89 -13.96 -15.74
CA LYS A 555 42.97 -12.48 -15.68
C LYS A 555 41.75 -11.94 -14.93
N LYS A 556 42.00 -11.22 -13.83
CA LYS A 556 40.93 -10.56 -13.09
C LYS A 556 40.37 -9.36 -13.88
N PRO A 557 39.06 -9.14 -13.92
CA PRO A 557 38.45 -7.97 -14.54
C PRO A 557 38.82 -6.70 -13.78
N THR A 558 39.03 -5.63 -14.50
CA THR A 558 39.22 -4.29 -13.98
C THR A 558 38.06 -3.40 -14.43
N TYR A 559 38.04 -2.14 -14.05
CA TYR A 559 37.06 -1.19 -14.55
C TYR A 559 37.28 -0.79 -16.01
N THR A 560 38.44 -1.06 -16.58
CA THR A 560 38.85 -0.67 -17.94
C THR A 560 39.14 -1.85 -18.84
N SER A 561 39.23 -3.06 -18.31
CA SER A 561 39.49 -4.28 -19.08
C SER A 561 38.70 -5.46 -18.57
N ALA A 562 38.21 -6.27 -19.49
CA ALA A 562 37.58 -7.56 -19.15
C ALA A 562 38.65 -8.52 -18.58
N GLY A 563 38.19 -9.39 -17.71
CA GLY A 563 38.96 -10.53 -17.23
C GLY A 563 38.83 -11.73 -18.14
N THR A 564 39.56 -12.79 -17.85
CA THR A 564 39.50 -14.06 -18.57
C THR A 564 39.43 -15.20 -17.55
N LYS A 565 38.55 -16.13 -17.80
CA LYS A 565 38.43 -17.38 -17.05
C LYS A 565 38.64 -18.53 -18.02
N GLU A 566 39.55 -19.43 -17.69
CA GLU A 566 39.84 -20.63 -18.45
C GLU A 566 39.21 -21.84 -17.78
N TYR A 567 38.56 -22.68 -18.54
CA TYR A 567 37.92 -23.91 -18.12
C TYR A 567 38.57 -25.07 -18.83
N THR A 568 38.75 -26.17 -18.09
CA THR A 568 39.25 -27.43 -18.64
C THR A 568 38.12 -28.47 -18.60
N CYS A 569 37.90 -29.15 -19.69
CA CYS A 569 36.96 -30.24 -19.71
C CYS A 569 37.49 -31.41 -18.87
N VAL A 570 36.76 -31.75 -17.79
CA VAL A 570 37.14 -32.84 -16.86
C VAL A 570 37.18 -34.22 -17.52
N ASN A 571 36.48 -34.38 -18.65
CA ASN A 571 36.37 -35.64 -19.36
C ASN A 571 37.40 -35.80 -20.50
N CYS A 572 37.82 -34.74 -21.14
CA CYS A 572 38.67 -34.79 -22.33
C CYS A 572 39.88 -33.84 -22.34
N GLY A 573 40.05 -33.04 -21.29
CA GLY A 573 41.20 -32.11 -21.16
C GLY A 573 41.19 -30.88 -22.07
N THR A 574 40.21 -30.73 -22.96
CA THR A 574 40.12 -29.57 -23.85
C THR A 574 39.87 -28.30 -23.03
N THR A 575 40.55 -27.21 -23.35
CA THR A 575 40.35 -25.93 -22.68
C THR A 575 39.47 -24.96 -23.49
N LYS A 576 38.75 -24.10 -22.81
CA LYS A 576 38.05 -22.94 -23.36
C LYS A 576 38.21 -21.75 -22.45
N THR A 577 38.18 -20.57 -23.04
CA THR A 577 38.21 -19.34 -22.28
C THR A 577 36.83 -18.63 -22.34
N SER A 578 36.47 -17.98 -21.28
CA SER A 578 35.34 -17.04 -21.27
C SER A 578 35.78 -15.67 -20.77
N SER A 579 35.18 -14.63 -21.29
CA SER A 579 35.38 -13.26 -20.84
C SER A 579 34.63 -13.03 -19.53
N ILE A 580 35.30 -12.46 -18.53
CA ILE A 580 34.62 -11.94 -17.32
C ILE A 580 34.37 -10.45 -17.58
N ALA A 581 33.10 -10.06 -17.46
CA ALA A 581 32.72 -8.69 -17.69
C ALA A 581 33.55 -7.69 -16.87
N MET A 582 33.82 -6.55 -17.44
CA MET A 582 34.49 -5.44 -16.74
C MET A 582 33.72 -5.08 -15.48
N LEU A 583 34.42 -4.72 -14.43
CA LEU A 583 33.81 -4.21 -13.22
C LEU A 583 33.00 -2.94 -13.55
N LYS A 584 31.82 -2.85 -13.01
CA LYS A 584 30.95 -1.67 -13.16
C LYS A 584 30.77 -0.99 -11.81
N LEU A 585 30.69 0.33 -11.85
CA LEU A 585 30.27 1.09 -10.67
C LEU A 585 28.77 0.91 -10.51
N SER A 586 28.35 0.63 -9.29
CA SER A 586 26.94 0.48 -8.99
C SER A 586 26.18 1.79 -9.22
N LYS A 587 24.91 1.66 -9.51
CA LYS A 587 24.01 2.79 -9.72
C LYS A 587 23.84 3.56 -8.41
N VAL A 588 23.98 4.88 -8.44
CA VAL A 588 23.71 5.73 -7.28
C VAL A 588 22.29 6.28 -7.35
N THR A 589 21.59 6.26 -6.20
CA THR A 589 20.23 6.78 -6.09
C THR A 589 20.27 8.23 -5.61
N VAL A 590 19.57 9.12 -6.30
CA VAL A 590 19.53 10.56 -6.04
C VAL A 590 18.25 10.94 -5.33
N LYS A 591 18.37 11.82 -4.34
CA LYS A 591 17.23 12.46 -3.67
C LYS A 591 17.40 13.96 -3.68
N THR A 592 16.31 14.70 -3.76
CA THR A 592 16.31 16.17 -3.76
C THR A 592 15.39 16.73 -2.69
N ALA A 593 15.80 17.83 -2.06
CA ALA A 593 14.99 18.56 -1.09
C ALA A 593 15.16 20.05 -1.27
N VAL A 594 14.11 20.84 -1.04
CA VAL A 594 14.22 22.32 -1.00
C VAL A 594 14.89 22.72 0.31
N SER A 595 15.92 23.56 0.21
CA SER A 595 16.57 24.23 1.34
C SER A 595 16.26 25.74 1.33
N SER A 596 16.61 26.43 2.39
CA SER A 596 16.42 27.92 2.46
C SER A 596 17.21 28.68 1.41
N THR A 597 18.27 28.10 0.89
CA THR A 597 19.20 28.74 -0.07
C THR A 597 19.22 28.10 -1.44
N GLY A 598 18.51 26.99 -1.64
CA GLY A 598 18.58 26.27 -2.93
C GLY A 598 17.91 24.89 -2.89
N ILE A 599 18.41 24.00 -3.71
CA ILE A 599 18.02 22.59 -3.74
C ILE A 599 19.19 21.75 -3.20
N LYS A 600 18.94 21.04 -2.08
CA LYS A 600 19.86 20.04 -1.58
C LYS A 600 19.69 18.75 -2.38
N ILE A 601 20.75 18.28 -2.99
CA ILE A 601 20.87 17.01 -3.68
C ILE A 601 21.62 16.07 -2.74
N SER A 602 21.17 14.84 -2.55
CA SER A 602 21.89 13.79 -1.82
C SER A 602 21.81 12.50 -2.60
N TRP A 603 22.76 11.61 -2.38
CA TRP A 603 22.83 10.35 -3.11
C TRP A 603 23.44 9.24 -2.26
N THR A 604 23.21 7.99 -2.68
CA THR A 604 23.80 6.82 -2.04
C THR A 604 25.30 6.72 -2.36
N SER A 605 26.07 6.19 -1.42
CA SER A 605 27.50 5.93 -1.64
C SER A 605 27.70 4.78 -2.63
N GLU A 606 28.74 4.90 -3.46
CA GLU A 606 29.30 3.80 -4.25
C GLU A 606 30.69 3.46 -3.69
N LYS A 607 30.85 2.23 -3.21
CA LYS A 607 32.03 1.78 -2.45
C LYS A 607 33.36 2.01 -3.20
N ASN A 608 33.33 1.87 -4.51
CA ASN A 608 34.52 1.92 -5.35
C ASN A 608 34.70 3.24 -6.09
N ALA A 609 33.87 4.22 -5.86
CA ALA A 609 33.95 5.52 -6.50
C ALA A 609 35.16 6.32 -6.00
N SER A 610 35.78 7.08 -6.89
CA SER A 610 36.70 8.16 -6.53
C SER A 610 35.95 9.46 -6.20
N GLY A 611 34.77 9.61 -6.73
CA GLY A 611 33.91 10.77 -6.54
C GLY A 611 32.64 10.72 -7.39
N TYR A 612 32.03 11.87 -7.58
CA TYR A 612 30.75 11.95 -8.29
C TYR A 612 30.67 13.14 -9.23
N TYR A 613 30.03 12.96 -10.38
CA TYR A 613 29.60 14.05 -11.25
C TYR A 613 28.14 14.35 -10.95
N ILE A 614 27.80 15.62 -10.74
CA ILE A 614 26.45 16.11 -10.57
C ILE A 614 26.09 16.90 -11.81
N TYR A 615 25.08 16.48 -12.51
CA TYR A 615 24.53 17.17 -13.67
C TYR A 615 23.19 17.79 -13.30
N ARG A 616 22.86 18.88 -13.97
CA ARG A 616 21.58 19.57 -13.82
C ARG A 616 21.01 19.94 -15.19
N LYS A 617 19.70 19.79 -15.32
CA LYS A 617 18.92 20.42 -16.39
C LYS A 617 17.72 21.18 -15.81
N SER A 618 17.18 22.13 -16.54
CA SER A 618 15.92 22.82 -16.23
C SER A 618 14.89 22.52 -17.32
N GLY A 619 13.68 22.11 -16.93
CA GLY A 619 12.64 21.71 -17.87
C GLY A 619 13.13 20.69 -18.90
N LYS A 620 12.81 20.89 -20.16
CA LYS A 620 13.21 20.04 -21.30
C LYS A 620 14.67 20.26 -21.76
N GLY A 621 15.45 21.12 -21.08
CA GLY A 621 16.85 21.42 -21.45
C GLY A 621 17.80 20.24 -21.31
N GLN A 622 19.01 20.39 -21.90
CA GLN A 622 20.05 19.37 -21.82
C GLN A 622 20.77 19.38 -20.45
N TYR A 623 21.35 18.25 -20.07
CA TYR A 623 22.16 18.14 -18.87
C TYR A 623 23.49 18.90 -19.03
N ALA A 624 23.77 19.78 -18.10
CA ALA A 624 25.07 20.41 -17.93
C ALA A 624 25.74 19.94 -16.65
N LEU A 625 27.03 19.77 -16.65
CA LEU A 625 27.81 19.45 -15.46
C LEU A 625 27.72 20.63 -14.48
N LEU A 626 27.09 20.36 -13.33
CA LEU A 626 26.94 21.34 -12.26
C LEU A 626 28.12 21.34 -11.29
N LYS A 627 28.62 20.13 -10.93
CA LYS A 627 29.71 19.96 -9.98
C LYS A 627 30.40 18.61 -10.15
N LYS A 628 31.75 18.62 -10.12
CA LYS A 628 32.55 17.43 -9.87
C LYS A 628 32.87 17.37 -8.37
N VAL A 629 32.51 16.26 -7.73
CA VAL A 629 32.81 15.96 -6.32
C VAL A 629 33.98 14.98 -6.31
N THR A 630 35.12 15.37 -5.75
CA THR A 630 36.36 14.60 -5.78
C THR A 630 36.55 13.68 -4.56
N ARG A 631 35.66 13.75 -3.57
CA ARG A 631 35.72 12.91 -2.37
C ARG A 631 34.54 11.96 -2.36
N ALA A 632 34.81 10.66 -2.35
CA ALA A 632 33.79 9.60 -2.39
C ALA A 632 32.83 9.60 -1.18
N ASN A 633 33.24 10.14 -0.04
CA ASN A 633 32.42 10.25 1.15
C ASN A 633 31.52 11.50 1.18
N THR A 634 31.64 12.37 0.21
CA THR A 634 30.74 13.53 0.07
C THR A 634 29.49 13.08 -0.67
N LEU A 635 28.38 12.98 0.03
CA LEU A 635 27.12 12.41 -0.47
C LEU A 635 25.99 13.45 -0.58
N ALA A 636 26.32 14.73 -0.51
CA ALA A 636 25.35 15.79 -0.70
C ALA A 636 25.99 17.05 -1.28
N PHE A 637 25.18 17.81 -1.99
CA PHE A 637 25.53 19.12 -2.54
C PHE A 637 24.28 20.02 -2.48
N ASN A 638 24.49 21.34 -2.25
CA ASN A 638 23.39 22.29 -2.27
C ASN A 638 23.54 23.23 -3.48
N ASP A 639 22.65 23.10 -4.44
CA ASP A 639 22.61 23.99 -5.59
C ASP A 639 21.89 25.31 -5.20
N THR A 640 22.68 26.36 -5.05
CA THR A 640 22.17 27.70 -4.71
C THR A 640 21.84 28.56 -5.92
N LYS A 641 22.21 28.09 -7.14
CA LYS A 641 21.92 28.82 -8.39
C LYS A 641 20.63 28.31 -9.02
N VAL A 642 19.53 28.45 -8.29
CA VAL A 642 18.20 28.01 -8.69
C VAL A 642 17.18 29.13 -8.60
N THR A 643 16.24 29.17 -9.54
CA THR A 643 15.17 30.17 -9.61
C THR A 643 13.86 29.56 -9.09
N SER A 644 13.13 30.32 -8.28
CA SER A 644 11.85 29.86 -7.75
C SER A 644 10.82 29.72 -8.88
N GLY A 645 10.08 28.63 -8.88
CA GLY A 645 9.12 28.26 -9.92
C GLY A 645 9.69 27.35 -11.00
N VAL A 646 10.99 27.12 -11.00
CA VAL A 646 11.66 26.29 -12.02
C VAL A 646 11.89 24.88 -11.48
N ILE A 647 11.53 23.88 -12.27
CA ILE A 647 11.85 22.48 -12.01
C ILE A 647 13.25 22.18 -12.52
N TYR A 648 14.09 21.69 -11.63
CA TYR A 648 15.43 21.24 -11.95
C TYR A 648 15.51 19.72 -11.78
N THR A 649 16.06 19.05 -12.76
CA THR A 649 16.37 17.61 -12.70
C THR A 649 17.85 17.42 -12.52
N TYR A 650 18.22 16.64 -11.53
CA TYR A 650 19.61 16.34 -11.20
C TYR A 650 19.89 14.87 -11.49
N LYS A 651 21.05 14.62 -12.10
CA LYS A 651 21.59 13.28 -12.29
C LYS A 651 22.94 13.22 -11.59
N VAL A 652 23.17 12.17 -10.79
CA VAL A 652 24.47 11.95 -10.15
C VAL A 652 25.03 10.62 -10.63
N GLN A 653 26.30 10.63 -11.02
CA GLN A 653 27.02 9.46 -11.49
C GLN A 653 28.32 9.32 -10.71
N ALA A 654 28.58 8.15 -10.16
CA ALA A 654 29.87 7.83 -9.56
C ALA A 654 30.94 7.70 -10.66
N TYR A 655 32.18 8.06 -10.37
CA TYR A 655 33.27 7.83 -11.27
C TYR A 655 34.51 7.23 -10.58
N LYS A 656 35.30 6.47 -11.33
CA LYS A 656 36.59 5.96 -10.93
C LYS A 656 37.55 6.06 -12.12
N GLY A 657 38.57 6.93 -12.02
CA GLY A 657 39.38 7.28 -13.18
C GLY A 657 38.53 7.85 -14.30
N THR A 658 38.57 7.22 -15.48
CA THR A 658 37.81 7.58 -16.67
C THR A 658 36.43 6.89 -16.70
N VAL A 659 36.20 5.89 -15.87
CA VAL A 659 34.97 5.11 -15.88
C VAL A 659 33.89 5.83 -15.10
N VAL A 660 32.69 5.96 -15.69
CA VAL A 660 31.56 6.62 -15.12
C VAL A 660 30.41 5.59 -14.98
N GLY A 661 29.88 5.46 -13.77
CA GLY A 661 28.78 4.54 -13.48
C GLY A 661 27.43 5.10 -13.90
N ALA A 662 26.43 4.25 -13.87
CA ALA A 662 25.04 4.69 -14.02
C ALA A 662 24.59 5.55 -12.84
N GLY A 663 23.65 6.45 -13.08
CA GLY A 663 23.06 7.28 -12.04
C GLY A 663 21.55 7.34 -12.21
N THR A 664 20.87 7.66 -11.14
CA THR A 664 19.43 7.99 -11.20
C THR A 664 19.24 9.49 -11.31
N GLU A 665 18.06 9.87 -11.67
CA GLU A 665 17.62 11.24 -11.74
C GLU A 665 16.65 11.55 -10.60
N ALA A 666 16.62 12.80 -10.17
CA ALA A 666 15.60 13.30 -9.25
C ALA A 666 15.28 14.74 -9.60
N SER A 667 14.00 15.01 -9.77
CA SER A 667 13.52 16.34 -10.08
C SER A 667 13.02 17.06 -8.84
N ARG A 668 13.17 18.37 -8.81
CA ARG A 668 12.62 19.21 -7.75
C ARG A 668 12.28 20.59 -8.28
N CYS A 669 11.07 21.01 -8.03
CA CYS A 669 10.74 22.42 -8.19
C CYS A 669 11.38 23.21 -7.04
N PHE A 670 12.16 24.23 -7.34
CA PHE A 670 12.65 25.14 -6.31
C PHE A 670 11.55 26.10 -5.92
N VAL A 671 11.27 26.18 -4.64
CA VAL A 671 10.32 27.14 -4.09
C VAL A 671 11.07 27.98 -3.06
N GLY A 672 11.15 29.27 -3.32
CA GLY A 672 11.88 30.21 -2.48
C GLY A 672 11.30 30.35 -1.07
N THR A 673 11.89 31.24 -0.29
CA THR A 673 11.56 31.45 1.12
C THR A 673 10.50 32.55 1.27
N ALA A 674 9.42 32.24 1.98
CA ALA A 674 8.50 33.26 2.48
C ALA A 674 8.97 33.79 3.84
N LYS A 675 9.06 35.09 3.97
CA LYS A 675 9.44 35.80 5.21
C LYS A 675 8.20 36.46 5.79
N ALA A 676 7.70 35.90 6.88
CA ALA A 676 6.52 36.40 7.56
C ALA A 676 6.91 37.61 8.44
N LYS A 677 6.05 38.64 8.42
CA LYS A 677 6.03 39.77 9.37
C LYS A 677 4.68 39.78 10.05
N THR A 678 4.65 40.22 11.29
CA THR A 678 3.44 40.26 12.10
C THR A 678 3.27 41.61 12.78
N ALA A 679 2.04 42.07 12.93
CA ALA A 679 1.67 43.27 13.65
C ALA A 679 0.32 43.04 14.36
N ASN A 680 0.10 43.73 15.51
CA ASN A 680 -1.20 43.76 16.15
C ASN A 680 -2.13 44.74 15.41
N GLU A 681 -3.31 44.28 15.10
CA GLU A 681 -4.46 45.08 14.62
C GLU A 681 -5.52 45.15 15.73
N SER A 682 -6.56 45.93 15.53
CA SER A 682 -7.63 46.08 16.53
C SER A 682 -8.33 44.78 16.88
N THR A 683 -8.49 43.89 15.91
CA THR A 683 -9.26 42.64 16.02
C THR A 683 -8.40 41.39 16.02
N GLY A 684 -7.08 41.48 15.79
CA GLY A 684 -6.26 40.31 15.63
C GLY A 684 -4.77 40.59 15.47
N ILE A 685 -4.06 39.57 14.97
CA ILE A 685 -2.68 39.71 14.50
C ILE A 685 -2.69 39.67 12.99
N LYS A 686 -2.25 40.74 12.36
CA LYS A 686 -2.05 40.82 10.91
C LYS A 686 -0.70 40.21 10.55
N LEU A 687 -0.72 39.28 9.65
CA LEU A 687 0.45 38.76 8.99
C LEU A 687 0.62 39.41 7.64
N SER A 688 1.85 39.61 7.22
CA SER A 688 2.22 39.89 5.83
C SER A 688 3.46 39.12 5.45
N TRP A 689 3.62 38.82 4.18
CA TRP A 689 4.78 38.12 3.65
C TRP A 689 5.12 38.57 2.24
N ASN A 690 6.37 38.29 1.84
CA ASN A 690 6.83 38.63 0.49
C ASN A 690 6.27 37.65 -0.55
N LYS A 691 6.06 38.10 -1.76
CA LYS A 691 5.82 37.26 -2.93
C LYS A 691 7.02 36.32 -3.12
N VAL A 692 6.73 35.05 -3.38
CA VAL A 692 7.72 34.02 -3.78
C VAL A 692 7.44 33.67 -5.24
N GLY A 693 8.47 33.77 -6.10
CA GLY A 693 8.32 33.52 -7.54
C GLY A 693 7.75 32.15 -7.81
N GLY A 694 6.77 32.05 -8.67
CA GLY A 694 6.12 30.78 -9.04
C GLY A 694 5.20 30.17 -7.99
N ALA A 695 5.12 30.71 -6.76
CA ALA A 695 4.23 30.18 -5.75
C ALA A 695 2.76 30.34 -6.17
N ARG A 696 2.01 29.25 -6.11
CA ARG A 696 0.57 29.22 -6.45
C ARG A 696 -0.33 29.37 -5.23
N SER A 697 0.19 29.00 -4.05
CA SER A 697 -0.53 29.20 -2.79
C SER A 697 0.44 29.37 -1.63
N TYR A 698 -0.09 29.86 -0.51
CA TYR A 698 0.62 29.99 0.76
C TYR A 698 -0.18 29.33 1.86
N LYS A 699 0.42 28.39 2.60
CA LYS A 699 -0.19 27.85 3.82
C LYS A 699 0.35 28.61 5.03
N ILE A 700 -0.56 29.11 5.84
CA ILE A 700 -0.27 29.87 7.04
C ILE A 700 -0.40 28.96 8.23
N TYR A 701 0.68 28.83 8.98
CA TYR A 701 0.76 28.03 10.19
C TYR A 701 0.89 28.89 11.41
N LYS A 702 0.27 28.47 12.49
CA LYS A 702 0.32 29.08 13.79
C LYS A 702 0.71 28.08 14.87
N ARG A 703 1.50 28.51 15.87
CA ARG A 703 1.71 27.76 17.10
C ARG A 703 1.70 28.70 18.29
N ILE A 704 1.36 28.17 19.47
CA ILE A 704 1.41 28.85 20.76
C ILE A 704 2.66 28.36 21.49
N GLY A 705 3.49 29.28 21.99
CA GLY A 705 4.73 28.95 22.72
C GLY A 705 5.63 28.01 21.90
N THR A 706 5.96 26.86 22.47
CA THR A 706 6.78 25.79 21.87
C THR A 706 5.95 24.68 21.20
N GLY A 707 4.62 24.80 21.18
CA GLY A 707 3.71 23.78 20.64
C GLY A 707 3.91 23.50 19.15
N LYS A 708 3.20 22.48 18.63
CA LYS A 708 3.23 22.11 17.21
C LYS A 708 2.57 23.19 16.35
N TYR A 709 3.02 23.32 15.10
CA TYR A 709 2.39 24.18 14.12
C TYR A 709 1.09 23.57 13.60
N THR A 710 0.01 24.34 13.60
CA THR A 710 -1.25 23.98 12.94
C THR A 710 -1.47 24.88 11.73
N CYS A 711 -1.96 24.35 10.63
CA CYS A 711 -2.34 25.15 9.46
C CYS A 711 -3.67 25.86 9.76
N ILE A 712 -3.69 27.17 9.68
CA ILE A 712 -4.88 27.97 9.98
C ILE A 712 -5.54 28.59 8.75
N LYS A 713 -4.85 28.67 7.62
CA LYS A 713 -5.38 29.22 6.37
C LYS A 713 -4.50 28.84 5.19
N THR A 714 -5.14 28.55 4.08
CA THR A 714 -4.50 28.56 2.76
C THR A 714 -4.89 29.83 2.03
N ALA A 715 -3.92 30.54 1.48
CA ALA A 715 -4.07 31.78 0.75
C ALA A 715 -3.62 31.58 -0.71
N SER A 716 -4.26 32.30 -1.64
CA SER A 716 -3.93 32.27 -3.07
C SER A 716 -2.55 32.85 -3.36
N SER A 717 -2.08 32.70 -4.59
CA SER A 717 -0.80 33.23 -5.08
C SER A 717 -0.72 34.75 -5.06
N THR A 718 -1.86 35.44 -5.06
CA THR A 718 -1.99 36.90 -5.06
C THR A 718 -2.23 37.51 -3.67
N THR A 719 -2.42 36.66 -2.66
CA THR A 719 -2.68 37.08 -1.29
C THR A 719 -1.38 37.09 -0.49
N PHE A 720 -1.03 38.25 0.07
CA PHE A 720 0.20 38.44 0.86
C PHE A 720 -0.06 38.95 2.27
N THR A 721 -1.29 38.94 2.70
CA THR A 721 -1.69 39.34 4.06
C THR A 721 -2.80 38.41 4.57
N TYR A 722 -2.83 38.25 5.88
CA TYR A 722 -3.89 37.51 6.59
C TYR A 722 -4.08 38.13 7.98
N LEU A 723 -5.32 38.31 8.40
CA LEU A 723 -5.67 38.75 9.73
C LEU A 723 -6.17 37.54 10.56
N ASP A 724 -5.35 37.10 11.50
CA ASP A 724 -5.77 36.10 12.46
C ASP A 724 -6.55 36.73 13.60
N LYS A 725 -7.88 36.55 13.56
CA LYS A 725 -8.80 37.03 14.59
C LYS A 725 -8.90 36.04 15.79
N ALA A 726 -8.53 34.76 15.57
CA ALA A 726 -8.57 33.67 16.57
C ALA A 726 -7.33 33.72 17.47
N VAL A 727 -7.12 34.86 18.14
CA VAL A 727 -5.98 35.11 19.05
C VAL A 727 -6.44 35.65 20.38
N LYS A 728 -5.80 35.19 21.46
CA LYS A 728 -6.06 35.63 22.85
C LYS A 728 -5.02 36.67 23.27
N ALA A 729 -5.48 37.76 23.85
CA ALA A 729 -4.60 38.82 24.35
C ALA A 729 -3.60 38.28 25.38
N GLY A 730 -2.38 38.79 25.37
CA GLY A 730 -1.27 38.38 26.24
C GLY A 730 -0.53 37.13 25.76
N THR A 731 -1.09 36.35 24.80
CA THR A 731 -0.51 35.11 24.32
C THR A 731 0.54 35.36 23.24
N ILE A 732 1.62 34.58 23.28
CA ILE A 732 2.68 34.60 22.27
C ILE A 732 2.36 33.60 21.19
N TYR A 733 2.26 34.06 19.97
CA TYR A 733 2.07 33.26 18.77
C TYR A 733 3.33 33.28 17.91
N THR A 734 3.63 32.18 17.25
CA THR A 734 4.62 32.11 16.19
C THR A 734 3.93 31.70 14.90
N TYR A 735 4.10 32.51 13.87
CA TYR A 735 3.53 32.26 12.56
C TYR A 735 4.61 31.89 11.57
N ALA A 736 4.29 30.94 10.71
CA ALA A 736 5.10 30.55 9.57
C ALA A 736 4.22 30.56 8.32
N VAL A 737 4.73 31.06 7.22
CA VAL A 737 4.03 31.06 5.94
C VAL A 737 4.86 30.24 4.96
N LYS A 738 4.32 29.11 4.52
CA LYS A 738 4.98 28.23 3.55
C LYS A 738 4.41 28.50 2.15
N PRO A 739 5.24 28.90 1.19
CA PRO A 739 4.83 28.99 -0.22
C PRO A 739 4.78 27.60 -0.83
N TYR A 740 3.86 27.36 -1.77
CA TYR A 740 3.70 26.09 -2.48
C TYR A 740 3.67 26.32 -3.99
N ILE A 741 4.29 25.38 -4.70
CA ILE A 741 4.13 25.17 -6.14
C ILE A 741 3.73 23.70 -6.31
N GLY A 742 2.47 23.46 -6.62
CA GLY A 742 1.93 22.10 -6.51
C GLY A 742 2.15 21.56 -5.09
N ARG A 743 2.66 20.34 -4.99
CA ARG A 743 2.99 19.69 -3.71
C ARG A 743 4.30 20.19 -3.08
N THR A 744 5.15 20.85 -3.84
CA THR A 744 6.46 21.29 -3.34
C THR A 744 6.32 22.51 -2.45
N ALA A 745 6.68 22.36 -1.18
CA ALA A 745 6.73 23.45 -0.23
C ALA A 745 8.08 24.16 -0.28
N GLY A 746 8.06 25.50 -0.24
CA GLY A 746 9.24 26.31 0.01
C GLY A 746 9.57 26.42 1.50
N THR A 747 10.66 27.09 1.77
CA THR A 747 11.08 27.39 3.13
C THR A 747 10.41 28.67 3.66
N TYR A 748 10.55 28.92 4.94
CA TYR A 748 9.95 30.08 5.59
C TYR A 748 10.87 30.67 6.68
N VAL A 749 10.69 31.94 6.90
CA VAL A 749 11.17 32.61 8.12
C VAL A 749 9.95 32.94 8.97
N ALA A 750 9.90 32.32 10.15
CA ALA A 750 8.79 32.49 11.07
C ALA A 750 8.85 33.89 11.76
N SER A 751 7.68 34.42 12.13
CA SER A 751 7.56 35.62 12.91
C SER A 751 6.86 35.32 14.24
N LYS A 752 7.54 35.65 15.34
CA LYS A 752 7.01 35.53 16.70
C LYS A 752 6.41 36.85 17.13
N TYR A 753 5.20 36.86 17.66
CA TYR A 753 4.53 38.08 18.09
C TYR A 753 3.64 37.82 19.31
N VAL A 754 3.47 38.86 20.11
CA VAL A 754 2.55 38.88 21.26
C VAL A 754 1.25 39.51 20.81
N CYS A 755 0.14 38.84 21.05
CA CYS A 755 -1.18 39.45 20.84
C CYS A 755 -1.42 40.55 21.91
N LEU A 756 -1.36 41.80 21.50
CA LEU A 756 -1.72 42.91 22.32
C LEU A 756 -2.92 43.64 21.70
N ARG A 757 -4.04 43.65 22.41
CA ARG A 757 -5.23 44.39 21.95
C ARG A 757 -5.03 45.90 22.16
N PRO A 758 -5.60 46.75 21.29
CA PRO A 758 -5.57 48.18 21.55
C PRO A 758 -6.28 48.51 22.87
N VAL A 759 -5.78 49.49 23.54
CA VAL A 759 -6.44 50.02 24.73
C VAL A 759 -7.57 50.98 24.32
N THR A 760 -8.55 51.17 25.20
CA THR A 760 -9.50 52.29 25.04
C THR A 760 -8.97 53.46 25.80
N ALA A 761 -8.70 54.54 25.09
CA ALA A 761 -8.23 55.78 25.67
C ALA A 761 -9.38 56.76 25.93
N LYS A 762 -9.28 57.52 27.00
CA LYS A 762 -10.14 58.65 27.35
C LYS A 762 -9.25 59.80 27.78
N VAL A 763 -9.71 61.00 27.54
CA VAL A 763 -9.00 62.23 27.96
C VAL A 763 -9.92 63.18 28.70
N SER A 764 -9.37 63.96 29.63
CA SER A 764 -10.07 65.03 30.35
C SER A 764 -9.10 66.15 30.59
N ALA A 765 -9.62 67.42 30.49
CA ALA A 765 -8.88 68.59 30.94
C ALA A 765 -8.65 68.46 32.43
N ALA A 766 -7.47 68.86 32.86
CA ALA A 766 -7.07 68.88 34.28
C ALA A 766 -6.47 70.27 34.60
N ARG A 767 -6.46 70.68 35.86
CA ARG A 767 -5.97 71.94 36.28
C ARG A 767 -4.57 72.28 35.75
N ASN A 768 -3.71 71.25 35.65
CA ASN A 768 -2.29 71.46 35.28
C ASN A 768 -1.98 70.77 33.91
N GLY A 769 -2.97 70.38 33.15
CA GLY A 769 -2.71 69.69 31.84
C GLY A 769 -3.89 68.91 31.26
N VAL A 770 -3.60 67.92 30.55
CA VAL A 770 -4.58 66.98 30.03
C VAL A 770 -4.30 65.58 30.59
N THR A 771 -5.26 64.98 31.29
CA THR A 771 -5.15 63.62 31.81
C THR A 771 -5.64 62.66 30.74
N VAL A 772 -4.75 61.71 30.39
CA VAL A 772 -5.01 60.61 29.48
C VAL A 772 -5.13 59.33 30.33
N ARG A 773 -6.25 58.64 30.23
CA ARG A 773 -6.49 57.34 30.89
C ARG A 773 -6.72 56.28 29.85
N TRP A 774 -6.36 55.07 30.15
CA TRP A 774 -6.58 53.95 29.22
C TRP A 774 -6.87 52.65 29.94
N THR A 775 -7.47 51.71 29.23
CA THR A 775 -7.77 50.37 29.79
C THR A 775 -6.50 49.51 29.81
N LYS A 776 -6.41 48.63 30.78
CA LYS A 776 -5.38 47.59 30.79
C LYS A 776 -5.62 46.58 29.64
N THR A 777 -4.54 46.13 29.01
CA THR A 777 -4.59 45.02 28.05
C THR A 777 -3.67 43.89 28.51
N ALA A 778 -4.17 42.63 28.37
CA ALA A 778 -3.41 41.47 28.83
C ALA A 778 -2.08 41.38 28.06
N GLY A 779 -1.01 41.05 28.80
CA GLY A 779 0.33 40.88 28.26
C GLY A 779 1.11 42.19 28.07
N ALA A 780 0.53 43.36 28.25
CA ALA A 780 1.27 44.60 28.21
C ALA A 780 2.18 44.73 29.43
N THR A 781 3.37 45.28 29.26
CA THR A 781 4.31 45.66 30.33
C THR A 781 4.56 47.14 30.42
N SER A 782 4.13 47.92 29.42
CA SER A 782 4.27 49.35 29.35
C SER A 782 3.32 49.96 28.32
N TYR A 783 3.19 51.28 28.35
CA TYR A 783 2.36 52.03 27.42
C TYR A 783 3.14 53.22 26.86
N ARG A 784 2.74 53.67 25.67
CA ARG A 784 3.25 54.91 25.08
C ARG A 784 2.09 55.77 24.64
N VAL A 785 2.14 57.01 25.06
CA VAL A 785 1.15 58.03 24.70
C VAL A 785 1.71 58.91 23.60
N TYR A 786 0.91 59.11 22.59
CA TYR A 786 1.21 59.94 21.44
C TYR A 786 0.22 61.08 21.36
N ARG A 787 0.73 62.26 21.03
CA ARG A 787 -0.04 63.49 20.97
C ARG A 787 0.17 64.20 19.65
N LYS A 788 -0.85 64.93 19.19
CA LYS A 788 -0.75 65.92 18.18
C LYS A 788 -1.68 67.08 18.49
N THR A 789 -1.46 68.28 17.87
CA THR A 789 -2.41 69.37 17.73
C THR A 789 -3.20 69.18 16.45
N ALA A 790 -4.26 70.06 16.22
CA ALA A 790 -4.98 70.08 14.95
C ALA A 790 -4.01 70.34 13.79
N GLY A 791 -4.16 69.61 12.70
CA GLY A 791 -3.28 69.68 11.52
C GLY A 791 -1.87 69.02 11.70
N GLY A 792 -1.41 68.80 12.95
CA GLY A 792 -0.08 68.26 13.23
C GLY A 792 0.06 66.70 13.08
N LYS A 793 1.28 66.28 13.08
CA LYS A 793 1.61 64.81 13.14
C LYS A 793 1.69 64.35 14.59
N TYR A 794 1.31 63.05 14.84
CA TYR A 794 1.46 62.47 16.16
C TYR A 794 2.94 62.28 16.52
N ALA A 795 3.32 62.75 17.70
CA ALA A 795 4.62 62.54 18.31
C ALA A 795 4.47 61.74 19.61
N LEU A 796 5.46 60.92 19.93
CA LEU A 796 5.55 60.24 21.22
C LEU A 796 5.83 61.27 22.31
N VAL A 797 4.90 61.41 23.27
CA VAL A 797 5.04 62.40 24.37
C VAL A 797 5.37 61.71 25.70
N LYS A 798 5.04 60.46 25.89
CA LYS A 798 5.38 59.73 27.15
C LYS A 798 5.54 58.24 26.93
N LYS A 799 6.58 57.68 27.52
CA LYS A 799 6.75 56.23 27.77
C LYS A 799 6.40 55.97 29.23
N ILE A 800 5.56 54.97 29.48
CA ILE A 800 5.04 54.66 30.82
C ILE A 800 5.30 53.19 31.10
N GLY A 801 6.17 52.90 32.08
CA GLY A 801 6.46 51.56 32.56
C GLY A 801 5.35 51.05 33.46
N GLY A 802 5.24 49.69 33.55
CA GLY A 802 4.29 49.07 34.44
C GLY A 802 2.95 48.71 33.74
N ALA A 803 2.51 47.46 33.86
CA ALA A 803 1.27 46.96 33.28
C ALA A 803 0.00 47.59 33.86
N ASN A 804 0.11 48.13 35.09
CA ASN A 804 -0.98 48.72 35.87
C ASN A 804 -0.98 50.26 35.82
N ALA A 805 -0.01 50.89 35.18
CA ALA A 805 0.03 52.34 35.00
C ALA A 805 -0.92 52.74 33.87
N LEU A 806 -2.15 53.11 34.23
CA LEU A 806 -3.28 53.27 33.31
C LEU A 806 -3.70 54.72 33.10
N SER A 807 -2.90 55.68 33.58
CA SER A 807 -3.12 57.09 33.44
C SER A 807 -1.82 57.88 33.39
N TRP A 808 -1.87 59.08 32.80
CA TRP A 808 -0.80 60.05 32.82
C TRP A 808 -1.37 61.43 32.52
N THR A 809 -0.85 62.41 33.16
CA THR A 809 -1.23 63.81 32.92
C THR A 809 -0.15 64.52 32.08
N ASP A 810 -0.53 65.01 30.95
CA ASP A 810 0.31 65.77 30.07
C ASP A 810 0.28 67.23 30.51
N THR A 811 1.33 67.62 31.21
CA THR A 811 1.47 68.96 31.72
C THR A 811 2.00 70.01 30.70
N ASN A 812 2.54 69.48 29.59
CA ASN A 812 3.06 70.26 28.45
C ASN A 812 1.98 70.56 27.44
N THR A 813 0.88 71.20 27.86
CA THR A 813 -0.27 71.55 27.03
C THR A 813 -0.71 72.95 27.37
N ALA A 814 -1.01 73.77 26.37
CA ALA A 814 -1.46 75.17 26.54
C ALA A 814 -2.98 75.25 26.67
N LYS A 815 -3.52 76.22 27.51
CA LYS A 815 -4.95 76.50 27.62
C LYS A 815 -5.53 76.97 26.26
N GLY A 816 -6.77 76.56 25.96
CA GLY A 816 -7.47 76.96 24.71
C GLY A 816 -7.12 76.09 23.50
N LYS A 817 -6.04 75.33 23.53
CA LYS A 817 -5.62 74.40 22.43
C LYS A 817 -6.30 73.07 22.49
N THR A 818 -6.65 72.50 21.34
CA THR A 818 -7.17 71.11 21.23
C THR A 818 -6.02 70.17 20.97
N TYR A 819 -5.95 69.13 21.74
CA TYR A 819 -4.96 68.05 21.64
C TYR A 819 -5.63 66.76 21.34
N TYR A 820 -5.00 66.00 20.50
CA TYR A 820 -5.43 64.62 20.10
C TYR A 820 -4.42 63.61 20.61
N TYR A 821 -4.93 62.56 21.26
CA TYR A 821 -4.10 61.50 21.84
C TYR A 821 -4.50 60.16 21.33
N TYR A 822 -3.53 59.26 21.18
CA TYR A 822 -3.74 57.85 21.18
C TYR A 822 -2.70 57.14 22.05
N VAL A 823 -3.04 55.95 22.52
CA VAL A 823 -2.17 55.13 23.37
C VAL A 823 -1.93 53.79 22.71
N ARG A 824 -0.70 53.30 22.81
CA ARG A 824 -0.34 51.91 22.45
C ARG A 824 0.19 51.19 23.67
N ALA A 825 -0.20 49.92 23.82
CA ALA A 825 0.37 49.00 24.77
C ALA A 825 1.62 48.34 24.18
N PHE A 826 2.61 48.05 25.03
CA PHE A 826 3.88 47.46 24.63
C PHE A 826 4.24 46.26 25.53
N LYS A 827 4.94 45.29 24.94
CA LYS A 827 5.71 44.26 25.65
C LYS A 827 7.03 44.05 24.91
N GLY A 828 8.10 44.59 25.48
CA GLY A 828 9.40 44.72 24.78
C GLY A 828 9.24 45.48 23.45
N ASN A 829 9.66 44.88 22.36
CA ASN A 829 9.55 45.46 21.01
C ASN A 829 8.19 45.25 20.35
N TYR A 830 7.28 44.51 20.94
CA TYR A 830 5.93 44.28 20.42
C TYR A 830 4.97 45.37 20.92
N TYR A 831 4.03 45.78 20.06
CA TYR A 831 3.07 46.78 20.40
C TYR A 831 1.68 46.51 19.82
N SER A 832 0.65 47.07 20.46
CA SER A 832 -0.73 46.99 19.99
C SER A 832 -0.97 47.91 18.80
N ALA A 833 -2.08 47.71 18.09
CA ALA A 833 -2.64 48.82 17.30
C ALA A 833 -2.87 50.04 18.19
N ALA A 834 -2.93 51.21 17.59
CA ALA A 834 -3.25 52.42 18.31
C ALA A 834 -4.68 52.37 18.88
N SER A 835 -4.93 52.97 20.04
CA SER A 835 -6.30 53.23 20.45
C SER A 835 -7.00 54.13 19.40
N LYS A 836 -8.33 54.16 19.43
CA LYS A 836 -9.01 55.33 18.78
C LYS A 836 -8.41 56.61 19.30
N ALA A 837 -8.22 57.55 18.42
CA ALA A 837 -7.80 58.90 18.79
C ALA A 837 -8.91 59.55 19.60
N VAL A 838 -8.51 60.18 20.66
CA VAL A 838 -9.40 60.96 21.53
C VAL A 838 -8.87 62.40 21.61
N ASN A 839 -9.73 63.34 21.72
CA ASN A 839 -9.32 64.72 21.79
C ASN A 839 -9.97 65.42 22.98
N VAL A 840 -9.36 66.51 23.36
CA VAL A 840 -9.86 67.42 24.39
C VAL A 840 -9.28 68.87 24.15
N LYS A 841 -10.10 69.85 24.38
CA LYS A 841 -9.68 71.22 24.48
C LYS A 841 -9.26 71.56 25.96
N ARG A 842 -8.04 71.95 26.15
CA ARG A 842 -7.51 72.30 27.50
C ARG A 842 -7.97 73.59 27.98
#